data_ea2ae7f5a42c2865681334cd20f797b1
#
_entry.id   ea2ae7f5a42c2865681334cd20f797b1
#
_cell.length_a   1.000
_cell.length_b   1.000
_cell.length_c   1.000
_cell.angle_alpha   90.00
_cell.angle_beta   90.00
_cell.angle_gamma   90.00
#
_symmetry.space_group_name_H-M   'P 1'
#
loop_
_entity.id
_entity.type
_entity.pdbx_description
1 polymer ?
#
loop_
_entity_poly.entity_id
_entity_poly.type
_entity_poly.pdbx_seq_one_letter_code
_entity_poly.pdbx_strand_id
1 'polypeptide(L)'
;MKQYHVTGMSCAACSARVEKAVSNVPGVTACSVSLLTNAMGVEGTAADQAIIDAVQAAGYGASVKGAQQSANPAAGADALADHETPKLRRRLFWSLGFLLVLMYFSMGHMMWGWPLPKFYDGNHVAMGLTQLLLTVIIMVINQKFFISGFQALWHRAPNMDTLVALGATAAFVYSTYALFAMTGAQVRGDEQAVMNYMMDFYFESAAMILTLITVGKTLEARSKGKTTDALRSLMELAPKTATVERDGAEVTVPVEQVQKGDVFVVRPGERIPVDGVVLAGTSAVNEAALTGESIPADKAPGASVSAATVNQLGFLKCRATRVGEDTTLSQIIQMVSDAAATKAPIAKIADKVSGVFVPSVMGIALVTFIVWLLLGRTVGYALARGISVLVISCPCALGLATPVAIMVGSGMGAKNGILFKTAASLEETGRIQIVALDKTGTITSGDPTVTDLCPAPGVTEGELLRLACALERRSEHPLAKAVLRRAEADGLTAAEVADFQALPGNGLKATLDGQPLCGGNADFVRTAADIPAPMQAQAQALAEAGKTPLFFARGGKLLGIIAVADVLKPDSPQAIRELRNMGIRVVMITGDNARTAKAIGAQAGVDEVIAGVLPDGKEREIRRLSARGKVAMVGDGINDAPALTRADIGIAIGAGTDVAIDAADVVLVNSRLSDVPAAIRLSRATLRNIHENLFWAFFYNTIGIPIAAGVFVPLGLTLNPMFGAAAMSLSSFCVVTNALRLNLFKLRDTRHDHKRANHLKEAPEIKEETTMKKTISIEGMMCTHCEAAVKKALEALPEVTEAAVSHTAGTAVVTLSAPVDDAVLKAAVEAKDYTVTGIA
;
A
#
# COMPACT_ATOMS: atom_id res chain seq x y z
N MET A 1 5.17 5.28 12.08
CA MET A 1 6.48 4.68 11.68
C MET A 1 7.52 5.79 11.57
N LYS A 2 8.67 5.73 12.30
CA LYS A 2 9.79 6.69 12.15
C LYS A 2 10.64 6.31 10.95
N GLN A 3 11.08 7.29 10.16
CA GLN A 3 11.92 7.06 8.98
C GLN A 3 13.37 7.52 9.21
N TYR A 4 14.31 6.70 8.70
CA TYR A 4 15.75 6.97 8.74
C TYR A 4 16.33 6.86 7.32
N HIS A 5 17.33 7.66 7.02
CA HIS A 5 18.14 7.52 5.82
C HIS A 5 19.33 6.60 6.13
N VAL A 6 19.53 5.54 5.32
CA VAL A 6 20.60 4.56 5.50
C VAL A 6 21.57 4.64 4.34
N THR A 7 22.87 4.77 4.63
CA THR A 7 23.93 4.88 3.61
C THR A 7 24.82 3.67 3.60
N GLY A 8 25.42 3.36 2.44
CA GLY A 8 26.37 2.24 2.26
C GLY A 8 25.75 0.92 1.82
N MET A 9 24.43 0.83 1.67
CA MET A 9 23.77 -0.38 1.15
C MET A 9 23.94 -0.48 -0.37
N SER A 10 24.38 -1.64 -0.87
CA SER A 10 24.58 -1.90 -2.29
C SER A 10 23.74 -3.04 -2.86
N CYS A 11 23.14 -3.86 -2.01
CA CYS A 11 22.35 -5.04 -2.42
C CYS A 11 21.33 -5.48 -1.37
N ALA A 12 20.46 -6.43 -1.75
CA ALA A 12 19.41 -6.98 -0.89
C ALA A 12 19.97 -7.62 0.41
N ALA A 13 21.13 -8.29 0.35
CA ALA A 13 21.77 -8.84 1.54
C ALA A 13 22.17 -7.75 2.56
N CYS A 14 22.55 -6.55 2.07
CA CYS A 14 22.87 -5.41 2.93
C CYS A 14 21.63 -4.92 3.67
N SER A 15 20.51 -4.75 2.96
CA SER A 15 19.23 -4.30 3.57
C SER A 15 18.70 -5.32 4.59
N ALA A 16 18.78 -6.62 4.31
CA ALA A 16 18.39 -7.67 5.24
C ALA A 16 19.24 -7.67 6.53
N ARG A 17 20.54 -7.35 6.40
CA ARG A 17 21.43 -7.25 7.55
C ARG A 17 21.12 -6.06 8.44
N VAL A 18 20.88 -4.89 7.87
CA VAL A 18 20.46 -3.69 8.61
C VAL A 18 19.15 -3.97 9.33
N GLU A 19 18.17 -4.55 8.62
CA GLU A 19 16.87 -4.91 9.17
C GLU A 19 17.01 -5.85 10.38
N LYS A 20 17.84 -6.90 10.26
CA LYS A 20 18.11 -7.83 11.36
C LYS A 20 18.80 -7.16 12.55
N ALA A 21 19.77 -6.26 12.31
CA ALA A 21 20.48 -5.56 13.38
C ALA A 21 19.53 -4.65 14.16
N VAL A 22 18.68 -3.89 13.48
CA VAL A 22 17.72 -2.97 14.09
C VAL A 22 16.56 -3.71 14.76
N SER A 23 16.06 -4.80 14.17
CA SER A 23 15.01 -5.62 14.79
C SER A 23 15.44 -6.27 16.12
N ASN A 24 16.73 -6.37 16.41
CA ASN A 24 17.25 -6.87 17.68
C ASN A 24 17.38 -5.77 18.74
N VAL A 25 17.12 -4.51 18.42
CA VAL A 25 17.18 -3.40 19.38
C VAL A 25 15.96 -3.47 20.31
N PRO A 26 16.13 -3.45 21.64
CA PRO A 26 15.00 -3.44 22.57
C PRO A 26 14.06 -2.27 22.31
N GLY A 27 12.75 -2.55 22.23
CA GLY A 27 11.73 -1.56 21.95
C GLY A 27 11.38 -1.36 20.47
N VAL A 28 12.04 -2.07 19.55
CA VAL A 28 11.64 -2.12 18.14
C VAL A 28 10.62 -3.25 17.94
N THR A 29 9.44 -2.90 17.43
CA THR A 29 8.36 -3.87 17.13
C THR A 29 8.39 -4.30 15.68
N ALA A 30 8.71 -3.39 14.75
CA ALA A 30 8.88 -3.69 13.35
C ALA A 30 9.98 -2.82 12.73
N CYS A 31 10.74 -3.40 11.79
CA CYS A 31 11.73 -2.70 11.01
C CYS A 31 11.64 -3.15 9.55
N SER A 32 11.68 -2.19 8.63
CA SER A 32 11.70 -2.43 7.19
C SER A 32 12.72 -1.52 6.53
N VAL A 33 13.58 -2.09 5.68
CA VAL A 33 14.69 -1.36 5.04
C VAL A 33 14.54 -1.43 3.52
N SER A 34 14.37 -0.29 2.87
CA SER A 34 14.25 -0.17 1.42
C SER A 34 15.60 0.14 0.77
N LEU A 35 16.09 -0.79 -0.04
CA LEU A 35 17.32 -0.56 -0.85
C LEU A 35 17.08 0.48 -1.95
N LEU A 36 15.84 0.66 -2.39
CA LEU A 36 15.50 1.53 -3.51
C LEU A 36 15.54 3.01 -3.11
N THR A 37 14.96 3.33 -1.95
CA THR A 37 14.89 4.70 -1.42
C THR A 37 16.02 5.01 -0.43
N ASN A 38 16.87 4.02 -0.10
CA ASN A 38 17.85 4.11 0.99
C ASN A 38 17.22 4.55 2.32
N ALA A 39 15.95 4.21 2.51
CA ALA A 39 15.18 4.53 3.70
C ALA A 39 14.94 3.30 4.56
N MET A 40 14.82 3.52 5.86
CA MET A 40 14.45 2.50 6.84
C MET A 40 13.30 3.04 7.66
N GLY A 41 12.19 2.28 7.71
CA GLY A 41 11.06 2.52 8.59
C GLY A 41 11.17 1.67 9.84
N VAL A 42 11.02 2.28 11.02
CA VAL A 42 11.08 1.59 12.31
C VAL A 42 9.82 1.93 13.11
N GLU A 43 9.19 0.89 13.68
CA GLU A 43 8.08 1.00 14.61
C GLU A 43 8.54 0.54 15.99
N GLY A 44 8.06 1.22 17.04
CA GLY A 44 8.39 0.90 18.42
C GLY A 44 8.75 2.13 19.24
N THR A 45 9.22 1.87 20.45
CA THR A 45 9.57 2.89 21.46
C THR A 45 11.08 3.11 21.61
N ALA A 46 11.91 2.43 20.78
CA ALA A 46 13.36 2.52 20.86
C ALA A 46 13.87 3.95 20.60
N ALA A 47 14.93 4.36 21.30
CA ALA A 47 15.57 5.65 21.11
C ALA A 47 16.29 5.73 19.75
N ASP A 48 16.23 6.89 19.09
CA ASP A 48 16.81 7.09 17.76
C ASP A 48 18.32 6.78 17.72
N GLN A 49 19.05 7.15 18.79
CA GLN A 49 20.47 6.88 18.89
C GLN A 49 20.78 5.38 18.94
N ALA A 50 20.00 4.58 19.67
CA ALA A 50 20.19 3.13 19.74
C ALA A 50 19.98 2.45 18.38
N ILE A 51 19.03 2.97 17.59
CA ILE A 51 18.78 2.50 16.22
C ILE A 51 19.97 2.86 15.31
N ILE A 52 20.47 4.10 15.38
CA ILE A 52 21.63 4.56 14.60
C ILE A 52 22.87 3.74 14.95
N ASP A 53 23.14 3.51 16.23
CA ASP A 53 24.27 2.73 16.69
C ASP A 53 24.21 1.28 16.21
N ALA A 54 23.02 0.67 16.19
CA ALA A 54 22.82 -0.69 15.67
C ALA A 54 23.12 -0.77 14.16
N VAL A 55 22.75 0.25 13.38
CA VAL A 55 23.05 0.33 11.95
C VAL A 55 24.55 0.52 11.73
N GLN A 56 25.21 1.37 12.53
CA GLN A 56 26.65 1.59 12.45
C GLN A 56 27.44 0.34 12.85
N ALA A 57 27.03 -0.38 13.88
CA ALA A 57 27.60 -1.66 14.27
C ALA A 57 27.45 -2.73 13.18
N ALA A 58 26.41 -2.65 12.35
CA ALA A 58 26.25 -3.50 11.18
C ALA A 58 27.13 -3.09 10.00
N GLY A 59 27.87 -1.97 10.08
CA GLY A 59 28.80 -1.47 9.05
C GLY A 59 28.18 -0.49 8.06
N TYR A 60 27.05 0.16 8.41
CA TYR A 60 26.33 1.11 7.56
C TYR A 60 26.13 2.44 8.28
N GLY A 61 25.85 3.53 7.53
CA GLY A 61 25.51 4.82 8.13
C GLY A 61 24.00 4.98 8.25
N ALA A 62 23.54 5.66 9.32
CA ALA A 62 22.15 6.03 9.49
C ALA A 62 22.00 7.46 10.03
N SER A 63 20.91 8.13 9.61
CA SER A 63 20.47 9.43 10.14
C SER A 63 18.95 9.50 10.16
N VAL A 64 18.38 10.23 11.13
CA VAL A 64 16.93 10.43 11.21
C VAL A 64 16.47 11.29 10.04
N LYS A 65 15.45 10.86 9.33
CA LYS A 65 14.84 11.63 8.24
C LYS A 65 13.94 12.70 8.86
N GLY A 66 14.31 13.97 8.74
CA GLY A 66 13.54 15.10 9.29
C GLY A 66 14.25 15.91 10.40
N ALA A 67 15.36 15.45 10.97
CA ALA A 67 16.05 16.18 12.06
C ALA A 67 16.73 17.50 11.64
N GLN A 68 16.84 17.80 10.34
CA GLN A 68 17.43 19.05 9.82
C GLN A 68 16.63 19.70 8.67
N GLN A 69 15.40 19.25 8.39
CA GLN A 69 14.58 19.83 7.33
C GLN A 69 13.22 20.26 7.86
N SER A 70 13.21 21.32 8.66
CA SER A 70 12.01 22.11 8.91
C SER A 70 11.53 22.74 7.61
N ALA A 71 10.28 22.41 7.23
CA ALA A 71 9.37 23.27 6.47
C ALA A 71 9.73 23.66 5.03
N ASN A 72 10.39 22.81 4.21
CA ASN A 72 10.52 23.15 2.80
C ASN A 72 10.23 21.95 1.88
N PRO A 73 9.05 21.85 1.22
CA PRO A 73 8.74 20.79 0.24
C PRO A 73 9.74 20.76 -0.92
N ALA A 74 10.41 21.89 -1.24
CA ALA A 74 11.49 21.94 -2.22
C ALA A 74 12.74 21.15 -1.78
N ALA A 75 13.01 21.03 -0.47
CA ALA A 75 14.09 20.20 0.07
C ALA A 75 13.79 18.70 -0.03
N GLY A 76 12.52 18.31 0.04
CA GLY A 76 12.07 16.91 -0.18
C GLY A 76 12.25 16.46 -1.63
N ALA A 77 12.01 17.33 -2.61
CA ALA A 77 12.23 17.05 -4.03
C ALA A 77 13.73 16.89 -4.35
N ASP A 78 14.60 17.64 -3.69
CA ASP A 78 16.05 17.53 -3.84
C ASP A 78 16.62 16.24 -3.21
N ALA A 79 15.99 15.75 -2.14
CA ALA A 79 16.32 14.46 -1.50
C ALA A 79 16.00 13.25 -2.40
N LEU A 80 15.06 13.37 -3.33
CA LEU A 80 14.72 12.37 -4.36
C LEU A 80 15.49 12.58 -5.66
N ALA A 81 16.31 13.65 -5.78
CA ALA A 81 17.12 13.91 -6.95
C ALA A 81 18.19 12.81 -7.11
N ASP A 82 18.39 12.36 -8.34
CA ASP A 82 19.38 11.35 -8.69
C ASP A 82 20.81 11.91 -8.64
N HIS A 83 21.42 11.87 -7.46
CA HIS A 83 22.81 12.28 -7.25
C HIS A 83 23.82 11.14 -7.55
N GLU A 84 23.37 9.89 -7.72
CA GLU A 84 24.27 8.75 -7.96
C GLU A 84 24.56 8.54 -9.45
N THR A 85 23.59 8.68 -10.34
CA THR A 85 23.78 8.48 -11.78
C THR A 85 24.89 9.36 -12.38
N PRO A 86 25.01 10.67 -12.05
CA PRO A 86 26.09 11.50 -12.58
C PRO A 86 27.49 10.99 -12.17
N LYS A 87 27.64 10.55 -10.90
CA LYS A 87 28.89 10.00 -10.37
C LYS A 87 29.26 8.67 -11.06
N LEU A 88 28.27 7.78 -11.20
CA LEU A 88 28.47 6.49 -11.87
C LEU A 88 28.75 6.67 -13.36
N ARG A 89 28.10 7.61 -14.04
CA ARG A 89 28.34 7.93 -15.45
C ARG A 89 29.77 8.44 -15.67
N ARG A 90 30.27 9.31 -14.78
CA ARG A 90 31.67 9.79 -14.84
C ARG A 90 32.66 8.64 -14.64
N ARG A 91 32.43 7.75 -13.66
CA ARG A 91 33.25 6.55 -13.44
C ARG A 91 33.21 5.62 -14.64
N LEU A 92 32.05 5.37 -15.20
CA LEU A 92 31.88 4.53 -16.39
C LEU A 92 32.64 5.09 -17.58
N PHE A 93 32.54 6.40 -17.85
CA PHE A 93 33.19 7.05 -18.96
C PHE A 93 34.73 6.84 -18.90
N TRP A 94 35.33 7.10 -17.75
CA TRP A 94 36.73 6.88 -17.56
C TRP A 94 37.14 5.39 -17.62
N SER A 95 36.40 4.49 -17.00
CA SER A 95 36.63 3.07 -17.05
C SER A 95 36.54 2.54 -18.47
N LEU A 96 35.55 2.98 -19.26
CA LEU A 96 35.39 2.58 -20.66
C LEU A 96 36.55 3.09 -21.54
N GLY A 97 36.98 4.35 -21.35
CA GLY A 97 38.11 4.90 -22.09
C GLY A 97 39.40 4.10 -21.90
N PHE A 98 39.78 3.81 -20.64
CA PHE A 98 40.97 3.00 -20.35
C PHE A 98 40.78 1.53 -20.77
N LEU A 99 39.58 0.99 -20.67
CA LEU A 99 39.26 -0.36 -21.14
C LEU A 99 39.45 -0.50 -22.66
N LEU A 100 38.99 0.47 -23.45
CA LEU A 100 39.16 0.45 -24.89
C LEU A 100 40.64 0.46 -25.28
N VAL A 101 41.47 1.23 -24.59
CA VAL A 101 42.90 1.22 -24.77
C VAL A 101 43.50 -0.15 -24.40
N LEU A 102 43.08 -0.73 -23.25
CA LEU A 102 43.52 -2.05 -22.83
C LEU A 102 43.16 -3.14 -23.85
N MET A 103 41.92 -3.11 -24.36
CA MET A 103 41.44 -4.05 -25.39
C MET A 103 42.21 -3.90 -26.72
N TYR A 104 42.65 -2.68 -27.05
CA TYR A 104 43.49 -2.47 -28.23
C TYR A 104 44.81 -3.24 -28.09
N PHE A 105 45.46 -3.19 -26.90
CA PHE A 105 46.70 -3.89 -26.64
C PHE A 105 46.49 -5.40 -26.51
N SER A 106 45.47 -5.87 -25.83
CA SER A 106 45.27 -7.29 -25.54
C SER A 106 44.67 -8.05 -26.75
N MET A 107 43.49 -7.64 -27.22
CA MET A 107 42.80 -8.34 -28.31
C MET A 107 43.16 -7.77 -29.69
N GLY A 108 43.21 -6.43 -29.82
CA GLY A 108 43.41 -5.76 -31.07
C GLY A 108 44.73 -6.17 -31.73
N HIS A 109 45.80 -6.10 -31.00
CA HIS A 109 47.14 -6.48 -31.53
C HIS A 109 47.29 -8.01 -31.63
N MET A 110 46.96 -8.75 -30.55
CA MET A 110 47.23 -10.20 -30.51
C MET A 110 46.33 -11.04 -31.43
N MET A 111 45.02 -10.65 -31.57
CA MET A 111 44.07 -11.43 -32.39
C MET A 111 43.92 -10.88 -33.81
N TRP A 112 44.05 -9.57 -34.02
CA TRP A 112 43.77 -8.91 -35.29
C TRP A 112 44.98 -8.20 -35.87
N GLY A 113 46.16 -8.27 -35.21
CA GLY A 113 47.39 -7.69 -35.72
C GLY A 113 47.39 -6.17 -35.85
N TRP A 114 46.65 -5.46 -35.03
CA TRP A 114 46.57 -3.99 -35.06
C TRP A 114 47.96 -3.39 -34.79
N PRO A 115 48.34 -2.30 -35.48
CA PRO A 115 49.69 -1.73 -35.38
C PRO A 115 49.94 -1.16 -33.97
N LEU A 116 51.10 -1.53 -33.43
CA LEU A 116 51.64 -0.93 -32.20
C LEU A 116 52.92 -0.13 -32.52
N PRO A 117 53.32 0.79 -31.65
CA PRO A 117 54.62 1.46 -31.78
C PRO A 117 55.76 0.45 -31.78
N LYS A 118 56.78 0.67 -32.58
CA LYS A 118 57.95 -0.28 -32.74
C LYS A 118 58.60 -0.71 -31.42
N PHE A 119 58.44 0.06 -30.35
CA PHE A 119 58.92 -0.28 -29.01
C PHE A 119 58.35 -1.59 -28.48
N TYR A 120 57.16 -1.99 -28.93
CA TYR A 120 56.48 -3.22 -28.49
C TYR A 120 56.84 -4.42 -29.37
N ASP A 121 57.49 -4.25 -30.50
CA ASP A 121 57.82 -5.35 -31.39
C ASP A 121 58.78 -6.36 -30.67
N GLY A 122 58.28 -7.58 -30.43
CA GLY A 122 59.01 -8.61 -29.68
C GLY A 122 59.18 -8.34 -28.18
N ASN A 123 58.66 -7.22 -27.66
CA ASN A 123 58.77 -6.87 -26.25
C ASN A 123 57.45 -7.24 -25.48
N HIS A 124 57.28 -8.52 -25.25
CA HIS A 124 56.10 -9.07 -24.58
C HIS A 124 55.96 -8.61 -23.11
N VAL A 125 57.09 -8.33 -22.44
CA VAL A 125 57.08 -7.78 -21.06
C VAL A 125 56.53 -6.35 -21.02
N ALA A 126 56.91 -5.49 -21.97
CA ALA A 126 56.34 -4.14 -22.03
C ALA A 126 54.84 -4.16 -22.30
N MET A 127 54.37 -5.10 -23.13
CA MET A 127 52.93 -5.28 -23.36
C MET A 127 52.19 -5.69 -22.08
N GLY A 128 52.73 -6.67 -21.34
CA GLY A 128 52.18 -7.12 -20.07
C GLY A 128 52.18 -6.01 -19.02
N LEU A 129 53.24 -5.19 -18.92
CA LEU A 129 53.33 -4.06 -18.02
C LEU A 129 52.29 -2.97 -18.36
N THR A 130 52.10 -2.70 -19.65
CA THR A 130 51.07 -1.72 -20.08
C THR A 130 49.66 -2.17 -19.71
N GLN A 131 49.37 -3.49 -19.91
CA GLN A 131 48.08 -4.06 -19.51
C GLN A 131 47.87 -4.00 -17.98
N LEU A 132 48.92 -4.30 -17.19
CA LEU A 132 48.90 -4.18 -15.73
C LEU A 132 48.58 -2.75 -15.30
N LEU A 133 49.29 -1.73 -15.82
CA LEU A 133 49.10 -0.32 -15.45
C LEU A 133 47.70 0.14 -15.79
N LEU A 134 47.18 -0.17 -16.98
CA LEU A 134 45.84 0.19 -17.38
C LEU A 134 44.78 -0.48 -16.49
N THR A 135 44.99 -1.73 -16.12
CA THR A 135 44.10 -2.46 -15.22
C THR A 135 44.09 -1.85 -13.81
N VAL A 136 45.26 -1.47 -13.27
CA VAL A 136 45.37 -0.77 -11.98
C VAL A 136 44.59 0.54 -11.99
N ILE A 137 44.67 1.33 -13.06
CA ILE A 137 43.91 2.57 -13.19
C ILE A 137 42.39 2.27 -13.11
N ILE A 138 41.93 1.25 -13.84
CA ILE A 138 40.50 0.86 -13.81
C ILE A 138 40.12 0.37 -12.41
N MET A 139 40.97 -0.39 -11.71
CA MET A 139 40.74 -0.85 -10.33
C MET A 139 40.62 0.34 -9.36
N VAL A 140 41.50 1.35 -9.49
CA VAL A 140 41.47 2.56 -8.66
C VAL A 140 40.22 3.38 -8.92
N ILE A 141 39.78 3.56 -10.18
CA ILE A 141 38.55 4.21 -10.52
C ILE A 141 37.35 3.47 -9.85
N ASN A 142 37.43 2.17 -9.74
CA ASN A 142 36.37 1.30 -9.21
C ASN A 142 36.67 0.79 -7.79
N GLN A 143 37.59 1.42 -7.03
CA GLN A 143 38.00 1.00 -5.69
C GLN A 143 36.87 0.73 -4.70
N LYS A 144 35.69 1.40 -4.88
CA LYS A 144 34.51 1.23 -4.03
C LYS A 144 34.06 -0.23 -3.95
N PHE A 145 34.16 -1.01 -5.05
CA PHE A 145 33.81 -2.44 -5.04
C PHE A 145 34.73 -3.26 -4.14
N PHE A 146 36.03 -2.94 -4.13
CA PHE A 146 37.01 -3.64 -3.30
C PHE A 146 36.82 -3.30 -1.81
N ILE A 147 36.66 -2.01 -1.49
CA ILE A 147 36.44 -1.55 -0.11
C ILE A 147 35.18 -2.19 0.45
N SER A 148 34.02 -2.03 -0.23
CA SER A 148 32.74 -2.59 0.21
C SER A 148 32.75 -4.12 0.26
N GLY A 149 33.36 -4.77 -0.76
CA GLY A 149 33.40 -6.22 -0.87
C GLY A 149 34.28 -6.89 0.21
N PHE A 150 35.46 -6.36 0.47
CA PHE A 150 36.35 -6.92 1.49
C PHE A 150 35.90 -6.59 2.90
N GLN A 151 35.30 -5.40 3.14
CA GLN A 151 34.65 -5.09 4.42
C GLN A 151 33.51 -6.06 4.71
N ALA A 152 32.63 -6.33 3.73
CA ALA A 152 31.55 -7.28 3.89
C ALA A 152 32.04 -8.70 4.18
N LEU A 153 33.14 -9.13 3.53
CA LEU A 153 33.75 -10.42 3.77
C LEU A 153 34.35 -10.51 5.19
N TRP A 154 35.04 -9.46 5.64
CA TRP A 154 35.61 -9.38 7.00
C TRP A 154 34.53 -9.50 8.09
N HIS A 155 33.40 -8.88 7.86
CA HIS A 155 32.24 -8.95 8.77
C HIS A 155 31.41 -10.24 8.57
N ARG A 156 31.89 -11.25 7.85
CA ARG A 156 31.21 -12.54 7.59
C ARG A 156 29.81 -12.37 6.95
N ALA A 157 29.64 -11.34 6.15
CA ALA A 157 28.41 -11.05 5.42
C ALA A 157 28.69 -10.72 3.96
N PRO A 158 29.25 -11.69 3.20
CA PRO A 158 29.61 -11.46 1.82
C PRO A 158 28.40 -10.98 1.01
N ASN A 159 28.65 -9.98 0.18
CA ASN A 159 27.66 -9.34 -0.68
C ASN A 159 28.06 -9.43 -2.15
N MET A 160 27.31 -8.79 -3.03
CA MET A 160 27.61 -8.72 -4.45
C MET A 160 29.00 -8.15 -4.73
N ASP A 161 29.39 -7.07 -4.04
CA ASP A 161 30.69 -6.42 -4.23
C ASP A 161 31.84 -7.37 -3.84
N THR A 162 31.60 -8.30 -2.89
CA THR A 162 32.54 -9.37 -2.52
C THR A 162 32.85 -10.29 -3.70
N LEU A 163 31.81 -10.74 -4.44
CA LEU A 163 32.00 -11.62 -5.61
C LEU A 163 32.84 -10.94 -6.68
N VAL A 164 32.52 -9.67 -6.95
CA VAL A 164 33.26 -8.83 -7.93
C VAL A 164 34.69 -8.59 -7.48
N ALA A 165 34.90 -8.20 -6.23
CA ALA A 165 36.21 -7.94 -5.67
C ALA A 165 37.11 -9.21 -5.71
N LEU A 166 36.56 -10.35 -5.30
CA LEU A 166 37.31 -11.64 -5.35
C LEU A 166 37.66 -12.03 -6.78
N GLY A 167 36.70 -11.96 -7.72
CA GLY A 167 36.93 -12.32 -9.11
C GLY A 167 37.98 -11.42 -9.78
N ALA A 168 37.86 -10.10 -9.64
CA ALA A 168 38.79 -9.13 -10.21
C ALA A 168 40.19 -9.22 -9.55
N THR A 169 40.25 -9.39 -8.22
CA THR A 169 41.53 -9.55 -7.51
C THR A 169 42.23 -10.84 -7.92
N ALA A 170 41.51 -11.97 -8.01
CA ALA A 170 42.08 -13.25 -8.41
C ALA A 170 42.63 -13.20 -9.85
N ALA A 171 41.89 -12.58 -10.78
CA ALA A 171 42.39 -12.38 -12.15
C ALA A 171 43.63 -11.48 -12.19
N PHE A 172 43.63 -10.37 -11.45
CA PHE A 172 44.76 -9.44 -11.38
C PHE A 172 46.02 -10.08 -10.75
N VAL A 173 45.89 -10.75 -9.60
CA VAL A 173 47.01 -11.39 -8.90
C VAL A 173 47.63 -12.50 -9.74
N TYR A 174 46.78 -13.34 -10.35
CA TYR A 174 47.30 -14.42 -11.22
C TYR A 174 48.02 -13.85 -12.45
N SER A 175 47.46 -12.84 -13.12
CA SER A 175 48.11 -12.20 -14.26
C SER A 175 49.42 -11.52 -13.89
N THR A 176 49.47 -10.93 -12.69
CA THR A 176 50.74 -10.39 -12.16
C THR A 176 51.79 -11.49 -11.95
N TYR A 177 51.41 -12.64 -11.36
CA TYR A 177 52.27 -13.81 -11.23
C TYR A 177 52.75 -14.30 -12.61
N ALA A 178 51.83 -14.43 -13.58
CA ALA A 178 52.17 -14.86 -14.94
C ALA A 178 53.16 -13.88 -15.62
N LEU A 179 53.00 -12.56 -15.39
CA LEU A 179 53.93 -11.54 -15.89
C LEU A 179 55.32 -11.71 -15.28
N PHE A 180 55.44 -11.92 -13.96
CA PHE A 180 56.73 -12.18 -13.33
C PHE A 180 57.34 -13.49 -13.81
N ALA A 181 56.57 -14.57 -13.96
CA ALA A 181 57.05 -15.84 -14.51
C ALA A 181 57.51 -15.70 -15.97
N MET A 182 56.81 -14.88 -16.75
CA MET A 182 57.19 -14.55 -18.13
C MET A 182 58.56 -13.83 -18.21
N THR A 183 58.84 -12.89 -17.28
CA THR A 183 60.19 -12.25 -17.26
C THR A 183 61.30 -13.26 -17.06
N GLY A 184 61.08 -14.24 -16.18
CA GLY A 184 62.05 -15.36 -15.97
C GLY A 184 62.23 -16.24 -17.21
N ALA A 185 61.15 -16.52 -17.96
CA ALA A 185 61.19 -17.25 -19.23
C ALA A 185 61.91 -16.44 -20.31
N GLN A 186 61.66 -15.15 -20.42
CA GLN A 186 62.38 -14.25 -21.34
C GLN A 186 63.88 -14.22 -21.11
N VAL A 187 64.31 -14.13 -19.84
CA VAL A 187 65.72 -14.18 -19.48
C VAL A 187 66.43 -15.53 -19.88
N ARG A 188 65.65 -16.63 -19.81
CA ARG A 188 66.15 -17.97 -20.23
C ARG A 188 66.11 -18.20 -21.74
N GLY A 189 65.52 -17.29 -22.52
CA GLY A 189 65.32 -17.44 -23.95
C GLY A 189 64.29 -18.48 -24.37
N ASP A 190 63.36 -18.83 -23.47
CA ASP A 190 62.26 -19.77 -23.72
C ASP A 190 61.05 -19.06 -24.31
N GLU A 191 61.04 -18.85 -25.62
CA GLU A 191 60.00 -18.15 -26.36
C GLU A 191 58.66 -18.87 -26.24
N GLN A 192 58.66 -20.21 -26.18
CA GLN A 192 57.41 -20.98 -26.03
C GLN A 192 56.73 -20.70 -24.65
N ALA A 193 57.52 -20.67 -23.58
CA ALA A 193 57.04 -20.37 -22.26
C ALA A 193 56.59 -18.91 -22.15
N VAL A 194 57.29 -17.95 -22.79
CA VAL A 194 56.87 -16.54 -22.87
C VAL A 194 55.51 -16.42 -23.53
N MET A 195 55.29 -17.08 -24.66
CA MET A 195 53.99 -17.04 -25.36
C MET A 195 52.90 -17.70 -24.54
N ASN A 196 53.16 -18.82 -23.86
CA ASN A 196 52.19 -19.48 -22.99
C ASN A 196 51.73 -18.56 -21.83
N TYR A 197 52.66 -17.89 -21.13
CA TYR A 197 52.33 -16.95 -20.06
C TYR A 197 51.59 -15.72 -20.57
N MET A 198 51.91 -15.26 -21.79
CA MET A 198 51.21 -14.12 -22.39
C MET A 198 49.76 -14.45 -22.71
N MET A 199 49.45 -15.67 -23.16
CA MET A 199 48.12 -16.16 -23.40
C MET A 199 47.31 -16.38 -22.10
N ASP A 200 48.00 -16.54 -20.97
CA ASP A 200 47.41 -16.76 -19.63
C ASP A 200 47.13 -15.44 -18.87
N PHE A 201 47.22 -14.28 -19.52
CA PHE A 201 46.86 -13.02 -18.89
C PHE A 201 45.32 -12.85 -18.81
N TYR A 202 44.84 -12.43 -17.65
CA TYR A 202 43.46 -12.10 -17.36
C TYR A 202 43.28 -10.63 -16.91
N PHE A 203 44.27 -9.73 -17.23
CA PHE A 203 44.18 -8.29 -16.94
C PHE A 203 42.94 -7.66 -17.55
N GLU A 204 42.67 -7.99 -18.82
CA GLU A 204 41.47 -7.53 -19.52
C GLU A 204 40.18 -8.03 -18.88
N SER A 205 40.19 -9.29 -18.39
CA SER A 205 39.01 -9.86 -17.71
C SER A 205 38.73 -9.13 -16.42
N ALA A 206 39.75 -8.81 -15.60
CA ALA A 206 39.60 -8.01 -14.39
C ALA A 206 38.98 -6.61 -14.69
N ALA A 207 39.55 -5.92 -15.69
CA ALA A 207 39.10 -4.60 -16.11
C ALA A 207 37.69 -4.63 -16.70
N MET A 208 37.38 -5.62 -17.54
CA MET A 208 36.06 -5.81 -18.17
C MET A 208 34.99 -6.10 -17.14
N ILE A 209 35.24 -6.98 -16.17
CA ILE A 209 34.31 -7.29 -15.07
C ILE A 209 33.93 -5.99 -14.36
N LEU A 210 34.89 -5.19 -13.92
CA LEU A 210 34.65 -3.92 -13.21
C LEU A 210 33.88 -2.92 -14.06
N THR A 211 34.21 -2.80 -15.34
CA THR A 211 33.59 -1.85 -16.26
C THR A 211 32.14 -2.27 -16.57
N LEU A 212 31.91 -3.54 -16.93
CA LEU A 212 30.55 -4.06 -17.23
C LEU A 212 29.63 -3.99 -16.01
N ILE A 213 30.14 -4.28 -14.82
CA ILE A 213 29.35 -4.10 -13.59
C ILE A 213 29.02 -2.63 -13.35
N THR A 214 29.94 -1.71 -13.66
CA THR A 214 29.69 -0.27 -13.58
C THR A 214 28.64 0.16 -14.61
N VAL A 215 28.60 -0.44 -15.82
CA VAL A 215 27.50 -0.26 -16.79
C VAL A 215 26.17 -0.70 -16.15
N GLY A 216 26.12 -1.92 -15.61
CA GLY A 216 24.94 -2.45 -14.94
C GLY A 216 24.44 -1.53 -13.82
N LYS A 217 25.34 -1.08 -12.94
CA LYS A 217 25.03 -0.12 -11.85
C LYS A 217 24.57 1.24 -12.36
N THR A 218 25.09 1.72 -13.46
CA THR A 218 24.66 2.99 -14.07
C THR A 218 23.26 2.87 -14.65
N LEU A 219 22.96 1.77 -15.34
CA LEU A 219 21.61 1.48 -15.85
C LEU A 219 20.61 1.30 -14.69
N GLU A 220 21.02 0.61 -13.63
CA GLU A 220 20.25 0.45 -12.41
C GLU A 220 19.91 1.79 -11.78
N ALA A 221 20.90 2.65 -11.54
CA ALA A 221 20.69 3.97 -10.93
C ALA A 221 19.75 4.85 -11.78
N ARG A 222 19.99 4.90 -13.11
CA ARG A 222 19.11 5.64 -14.03
C ARG A 222 17.67 5.13 -14.02
N SER A 223 17.49 3.83 -13.88
CA SER A 223 16.17 3.21 -13.87
C SER A 223 15.46 3.43 -12.53
N LYS A 224 16.20 3.40 -11.41
CA LYS A 224 15.70 3.82 -10.10
C LYS A 224 15.21 5.26 -10.13
N GLY A 225 15.95 6.19 -10.74
CA GLY A 225 15.52 7.57 -10.93
C GLY A 225 14.16 7.66 -11.63
N LYS A 226 13.96 6.89 -12.73
CA LYS A 226 12.67 6.87 -13.45
C LYS A 226 11.51 6.29 -12.63
N THR A 227 11.76 5.40 -11.68
CA THR A 227 10.70 4.85 -10.83
C THR A 227 10.26 5.83 -9.74
N THR A 228 11.13 6.75 -9.32
CA THR A 228 10.79 7.84 -8.39
C THR A 228 10.13 9.05 -9.07
N ASP A 229 10.12 9.12 -10.41
CA ASP A 229 9.52 10.23 -11.17
C ASP A 229 8.02 10.41 -10.88
N ALA A 230 7.29 9.32 -10.58
CA ALA A 230 5.88 9.40 -10.23
C ALA A 230 5.67 10.17 -8.92
N LEU A 231 6.46 9.88 -7.89
CA LEU A 231 6.42 10.58 -6.61
C LEU A 231 6.88 12.03 -6.77
N ARG A 232 7.95 12.26 -7.53
CA ARG A 232 8.47 13.60 -7.84
C ARG A 232 7.44 14.44 -8.57
N SER A 233 6.73 13.88 -9.57
CA SER A 233 5.70 14.61 -10.30
C SER A 233 4.51 15.00 -9.41
N LEU A 234 4.16 14.21 -8.38
CA LEU A 234 3.17 14.59 -7.37
C LEU A 234 3.68 15.77 -6.51
N MET A 235 4.94 15.74 -6.08
CA MET A 235 5.53 16.84 -5.31
C MET A 235 5.65 18.15 -6.12
N GLU A 236 5.90 18.07 -7.42
CA GLU A 236 5.97 19.23 -8.33
C GLU A 236 4.59 19.86 -8.61
N LEU A 237 3.48 19.20 -8.22
CA LEU A 237 2.14 19.77 -8.29
C LEU A 237 1.90 20.87 -7.24
N ALA A 238 2.55 20.81 -6.09
CA ALA A 238 2.38 21.76 -5.00
C ALA A 238 2.82 23.17 -5.44
N PRO A 239 1.96 24.20 -5.35
CA PRO A 239 2.37 25.57 -5.60
C PRO A 239 3.32 26.06 -4.51
N LYS A 240 4.25 26.94 -4.90
CA LYS A 240 5.25 27.49 -3.97
C LYS A 240 4.76 28.71 -3.22
N THR A 241 3.75 29.38 -3.73
CA THR A 241 3.21 30.64 -3.19
C THR A 241 1.69 30.57 -3.12
N ALA A 242 1.10 31.34 -2.21
CA ALA A 242 -0.32 31.54 -2.05
C ALA A 242 -0.63 33.03 -1.98
N THR A 243 -1.75 33.47 -2.53
CA THR A 243 -2.26 34.83 -2.37
C THR A 243 -3.29 34.81 -1.22
N VAL A 244 -2.92 35.38 -0.08
CA VAL A 244 -3.78 35.46 1.12
C VAL A 244 -4.26 36.89 1.34
N GLU A 245 -5.45 37.01 1.89
CA GLU A 245 -6.01 38.30 2.30
C GLU A 245 -5.65 38.57 3.77
N ARG A 246 -4.83 39.59 4.01
CA ARG A 246 -4.48 40.05 5.35
C ARG A 246 -4.78 41.55 5.45
N ASP A 247 -5.48 41.92 6.51
CA ASP A 247 -5.87 43.33 6.75
C ASP A 247 -6.62 44.00 5.56
N GLY A 248 -7.39 43.21 4.81
CA GLY A 248 -8.15 43.68 3.63
C GLY A 248 -7.33 43.86 2.37
N ALA A 249 -6.05 43.50 2.38
CA ALA A 249 -5.18 43.52 1.21
C ALA A 249 -4.72 42.12 0.79
N GLU A 250 -4.63 41.89 -0.51
CA GLU A 250 -4.06 40.64 -1.05
C GLU A 250 -2.53 40.66 -0.99
N VAL A 251 -1.95 39.70 -0.31
CA VAL A 251 -0.51 39.55 -0.15
C VAL A 251 -0.07 38.16 -0.64
N THR A 252 0.92 38.13 -1.53
CA THR A 252 1.50 36.83 -1.94
C THR A 252 2.56 36.38 -0.93
N VAL A 253 2.35 35.24 -0.33
CA VAL A 253 3.26 34.65 0.67
C VAL A 253 3.73 33.26 0.21
N PRO A 254 4.89 32.76 0.69
CA PRO A 254 5.22 31.34 0.57
C PRO A 254 4.11 30.46 1.16
N VAL A 255 3.83 29.31 0.53
CA VAL A 255 2.71 28.43 0.96
C VAL A 255 2.90 27.93 2.40
N GLU A 256 4.14 27.84 2.86
CA GLU A 256 4.49 27.42 4.23
C GLU A 256 4.07 28.44 5.30
N GLN A 257 3.80 29.67 4.91
CA GLN A 257 3.37 30.75 5.82
C GLN A 257 1.84 30.88 5.91
N VAL A 258 1.11 30.09 5.16
CA VAL A 258 -0.36 30.03 5.24
C VAL A 258 -0.76 29.27 6.50
N GLN A 259 -1.68 29.84 7.27
CA GLN A 259 -2.18 29.25 8.51
C GLN A 259 -3.63 28.76 8.35
N LYS A 260 -4.02 27.80 9.17
CA LYS A 260 -5.40 27.33 9.21
C LYS A 260 -6.32 28.50 9.60
N GLY A 261 -7.34 28.73 8.77
CA GLY A 261 -8.28 29.86 8.93
C GLY A 261 -7.96 31.06 8.03
N ASP A 262 -6.76 31.17 7.46
CA ASP A 262 -6.43 32.22 6.50
C ASP A 262 -7.38 32.18 5.31
N VAL A 263 -7.71 33.36 4.78
CA VAL A 263 -8.50 33.48 3.57
C VAL A 263 -7.54 33.65 2.40
N PHE A 264 -7.66 32.76 1.42
CA PHE A 264 -6.84 32.81 0.22
C PHE A 264 -7.69 32.94 -1.04
N VAL A 265 -7.09 33.50 -2.07
CA VAL A 265 -7.71 33.80 -3.36
C VAL A 265 -7.04 32.97 -4.45
N VAL A 266 -7.86 32.39 -5.34
CA VAL A 266 -7.40 31.59 -6.48
C VAL A 266 -8.05 32.11 -7.76
N ARG A 267 -7.21 32.60 -8.68
CA ARG A 267 -7.64 33.11 -9.98
C ARG A 267 -7.73 32.02 -11.04
N PRO A 268 -8.40 32.24 -12.15
CA PRO A 268 -8.41 31.31 -13.27
C PRO A 268 -7.00 30.94 -13.73
N GLY A 269 -6.74 29.64 -13.91
CA GLY A 269 -5.45 29.08 -14.28
C GLY A 269 -4.49 28.85 -13.10
N GLU A 270 -4.77 29.35 -11.91
CA GLU A 270 -3.94 29.16 -10.74
C GLU A 270 -4.22 27.81 -10.06
N ARG A 271 -3.19 27.29 -9.40
CA ARG A 271 -3.32 26.09 -8.55
C ARG A 271 -3.74 26.49 -7.15
N ILE A 272 -4.62 25.69 -6.55
CA ILE A 272 -5.08 25.86 -5.18
C ILE A 272 -3.91 25.56 -4.22
N PRO A 273 -3.54 26.51 -3.33
CA PRO A 273 -2.30 26.40 -2.53
C PRO A 273 -2.42 25.43 -1.36
N VAL A 274 -3.57 25.39 -0.68
CA VAL A 274 -3.85 24.57 0.49
C VAL A 274 -5.29 24.06 0.46
N ASP A 275 -5.63 23.07 1.25
CA ASP A 275 -7.03 22.59 1.33
C ASP A 275 -7.90 23.67 2.00
N GLY A 276 -9.10 23.84 1.49
CA GLY A 276 -10.02 24.86 2.00
C GLY A 276 -11.48 24.64 1.66
N VAL A 277 -12.28 25.60 2.10
CA VAL A 277 -13.71 25.67 1.78
C VAL A 277 -13.99 27.00 1.06
N VAL A 278 -14.72 26.96 -0.02
CA VAL A 278 -15.11 28.14 -0.82
C VAL A 278 -16.03 29.03 0.03
N LEU A 279 -15.66 30.29 0.21
CA LEU A 279 -16.45 31.32 0.87
C LEU A 279 -17.29 32.12 -0.12
N ALA A 280 -16.69 32.45 -1.28
CA ALA A 280 -17.33 33.24 -2.33
C ALA A 280 -16.76 32.87 -3.70
N GLY A 281 -17.57 33.04 -4.75
CA GLY A 281 -17.22 32.69 -6.12
C GLY A 281 -17.72 31.31 -6.51
N THR A 282 -17.76 31.07 -7.82
CA THR A 282 -18.09 29.79 -8.43
C THR A 282 -17.11 29.50 -9.54
N SER A 283 -16.65 28.25 -9.67
CA SER A 283 -15.72 27.84 -10.72
C SER A 283 -15.73 26.35 -10.96
N ALA A 284 -15.30 25.95 -12.14
CA ALA A 284 -14.92 24.57 -12.43
C ALA A 284 -13.44 24.34 -12.03
N VAL A 285 -13.18 23.35 -11.18
CA VAL A 285 -11.84 23.01 -10.69
C VAL A 285 -11.42 21.67 -11.28
N ASN A 286 -10.28 21.62 -11.93
CA ASN A 286 -9.69 20.39 -12.45
C ASN A 286 -8.94 19.66 -11.32
N GLU A 287 -9.50 18.54 -10.89
CA GLU A 287 -8.97 17.70 -9.82
C GLU A 287 -8.24 16.45 -10.37
N ALA A 288 -8.05 16.34 -11.68
CA ALA A 288 -7.48 15.17 -12.36
C ALA A 288 -6.10 14.73 -11.81
N ALA A 289 -5.32 15.66 -11.29
CA ALA A 289 -4.01 15.38 -10.73
C ALA A 289 -4.06 14.55 -9.42
N LEU A 290 -5.16 14.65 -8.66
CA LEU A 290 -5.37 13.94 -7.40
C LEU A 290 -6.35 12.77 -7.56
N THR A 291 -7.43 12.97 -8.31
CA THR A 291 -8.52 11.99 -8.44
C THR A 291 -8.42 11.12 -9.68
N GLY A 292 -7.64 11.54 -10.67
CA GLY A 292 -7.59 10.91 -11.99
C GLY A 292 -8.81 11.16 -12.86
N GLU A 293 -9.75 12.05 -12.44
CA GLU A 293 -10.94 12.41 -13.19
C GLU A 293 -10.66 13.54 -14.17
N SER A 294 -10.95 13.32 -15.45
CA SER A 294 -10.72 14.33 -16.49
C SER A 294 -11.78 15.43 -16.53
N ILE A 295 -12.96 15.21 -15.92
CA ILE A 295 -14.06 16.16 -15.90
C ILE A 295 -13.86 17.10 -14.72
N PRO A 296 -13.79 18.44 -14.93
CA PRO A 296 -13.68 19.39 -13.84
C PRO A 296 -14.91 19.36 -12.93
N ALA A 297 -14.68 19.52 -11.63
CA ALA A 297 -15.74 19.58 -10.62
C ALA A 297 -16.20 21.02 -10.40
N ASP A 298 -17.51 21.25 -10.44
CA ASP A 298 -18.07 22.56 -10.13
C ASP A 298 -18.00 22.83 -8.62
N LYS A 299 -17.44 24.00 -8.26
CA LYS A 299 -17.30 24.45 -6.88
C LYS A 299 -18.10 25.74 -6.67
N ALA A 300 -18.89 25.75 -5.60
CA ALA A 300 -19.71 26.87 -5.15
C ALA A 300 -19.46 27.15 -3.66
N PRO A 301 -19.94 28.25 -3.10
CA PRO A 301 -19.80 28.52 -1.67
C PRO A 301 -20.22 27.35 -0.79
N GLY A 302 -19.37 26.96 0.16
CA GLY A 302 -19.51 25.77 0.99
C GLY A 302 -18.85 24.49 0.43
N ALA A 303 -18.43 24.46 -0.84
CA ALA A 303 -17.72 23.31 -1.42
C ALA A 303 -16.28 23.25 -0.93
N SER A 304 -15.75 22.02 -0.72
CA SER A 304 -14.35 21.79 -0.39
C SER A 304 -13.47 21.87 -1.65
N VAL A 305 -12.25 22.36 -1.48
CA VAL A 305 -11.21 22.42 -2.51
C VAL A 305 -9.92 21.83 -1.95
N SER A 306 -9.17 21.13 -2.80
CA SER A 306 -7.93 20.44 -2.41
C SER A 306 -6.69 21.11 -3.02
N ALA A 307 -5.60 21.11 -2.27
CA ALA A 307 -4.30 21.62 -2.71
C ALA A 307 -3.86 20.98 -4.04
N ALA A 308 -3.12 21.76 -4.86
CA ALA A 308 -2.59 21.35 -6.15
C ALA A 308 -3.61 21.15 -7.29
N THR A 309 -4.90 21.22 -7.05
CA THR A 309 -5.93 21.24 -8.10
C THR A 309 -5.94 22.59 -8.83
N VAL A 310 -6.43 22.64 -10.06
CA VAL A 310 -6.33 23.82 -10.93
C VAL A 310 -7.68 24.48 -11.09
N ASN A 311 -7.80 25.74 -10.69
CA ASN A 311 -8.97 26.56 -10.94
C ASN A 311 -9.04 26.95 -12.42
N GLN A 312 -10.17 26.66 -13.12
CA GLN A 312 -10.24 26.83 -14.57
C GLN A 312 -10.86 28.17 -15.02
N LEU A 313 -12.01 28.52 -14.51
CA LEU A 313 -12.84 29.56 -15.13
C LEU A 313 -13.14 30.76 -14.24
N GLY A 314 -13.55 30.53 -13.00
CA GLY A 314 -14.05 31.54 -12.07
C GLY A 314 -12.98 31.99 -11.08
N PHE A 315 -13.36 33.01 -10.29
CA PHE A 315 -12.59 33.46 -9.15
C PHE A 315 -13.11 32.73 -7.90
N LEU A 316 -12.23 32.21 -7.08
CA LEU A 316 -12.55 31.55 -5.84
C LEU A 316 -11.89 32.26 -4.65
N LYS A 317 -12.68 32.56 -3.63
CA LYS A 317 -12.20 33.00 -2.32
C LYS A 317 -12.48 31.88 -1.33
N CYS A 318 -11.41 31.34 -0.73
CA CYS A 318 -11.47 30.14 0.10
C CYS A 318 -10.88 30.40 1.48
N ARG A 319 -11.37 29.64 2.50
CA ARG A 319 -10.76 29.62 3.83
C ARG A 319 -9.94 28.35 3.98
N ALA A 320 -8.69 28.46 4.42
CA ALA A 320 -7.79 27.35 4.64
C ALA A 320 -8.31 26.45 5.80
N THR A 321 -8.44 25.15 5.53
CA THR A 321 -8.88 24.14 6.51
C THR A 321 -7.75 23.23 6.94
N ARG A 322 -6.85 22.84 6.00
CA ARG A 322 -5.65 22.04 6.24
C ARG A 322 -4.46 22.71 5.55
N VAL A 323 -3.32 22.75 6.22
CA VAL A 323 -2.11 23.45 5.75
C VAL A 323 -0.88 22.59 5.99
N GLY A 324 0.19 22.82 5.25
CA GLY A 324 1.48 22.13 5.42
C GLY A 324 1.38 20.62 5.21
N GLU A 325 1.81 19.86 6.20
CA GLU A 325 1.81 18.38 6.15
C GLU A 325 0.40 17.77 6.22
N ASP A 326 -0.58 18.51 6.72
CA ASP A 326 -1.96 18.03 6.86
C ASP A 326 -2.78 18.14 5.56
N THR A 327 -2.24 18.78 4.50
CA THR A 327 -2.94 18.86 3.22
C THR A 327 -3.13 17.49 2.57
N THR A 328 -4.24 17.31 1.86
CA THR A 328 -4.55 16.07 1.12
C THR A 328 -3.39 15.64 0.22
N LEU A 329 -2.76 16.57 -0.49
CA LEU A 329 -1.59 16.26 -1.32
C LEU A 329 -0.41 15.76 -0.48
N SER A 330 -0.10 16.40 0.65
CA SER A 330 1.00 15.99 1.54
C SER A 330 0.76 14.59 2.11
N GLN A 331 -0.46 14.27 2.52
CA GLN A 331 -0.85 12.94 2.98
C GLN A 331 -0.71 11.88 1.88
N ILE A 332 -1.10 12.19 0.64
CA ILE A 332 -0.90 11.29 -0.52
C ILE A 332 0.59 11.03 -0.74
N ILE A 333 1.42 12.07 -0.74
CA ILE A 333 2.88 11.95 -0.91
C ILE A 333 3.48 11.11 0.21
N GLN A 334 3.04 11.32 1.46
CA GLN A 334 3.51 10.55 2.61
C GLN A 334 3.13 9.08 2.49
N MET A 335 1.88 8.75 2.15
CA MET A 335 1.43 7.36 1.97
C MET A 335 2.23 6.64 0.87
N VAL A 336 2.48 7.28 -0.27
CA VAL A 336 3.31 6.70 -1.35
C VAL A 336 4.76 6.51 -0.91
N SER A 337 5.31 7.46 -0.14
CA SER A 337 6.66 7.37 0.43
C SER A 337 6.76 6.22 1.45
N ASP A 338 5.76 6.05 2.31
CA ASP A 338 5.70 4.98 3.30
C ASP A 338 5.57 3.61 2.64
N ALA A 339 4.73 3.49 1.61
CA ALA A 339 4.63 2.27 0.81
C ALA A 339 5.98 1.91 0.16
N ALA A 340 6.73 2.89 -0.34
CA ALA A 340 8.05 2.67 -0.91
C ALA A 340 9.13 2.30 0.14
N ALA A 341 8.95 2.72 1.40
CA ALA A 341 9.87 2.43 2.51
C ALA A 341 9.61 1.06 3.15
N THR A 342 8.39 0.50 2.99
CA THR A 342 8.03 -0.81 3.54
C THR A 342 8.42 -1.96 2.61
N LYS A 343 8.53 -3.17 3.15
CA LYS A 343 8.82 -4.38 2.37
C LYS A 343 7.61 -5.31 2.31
N ALA A 344 7.25 -5.71 1.11
CA ALA A 344 6.29 -6.78 0.88
C ALA A 344 6.80 -8.14 1.40
N PRO A 345 5.92 -9.05 1.82
CA PRO A 345 6.27 -10.40 2.26
C PRO A 345 7.15 -11.15 1.25
N ILE A 346 6.85 -11.05 -0.05
CA ILE A 346 7.65 -11.68 -1.12
C ILE A 346 9.08 -11.13 -1.21
N ALA A 347 9.29 -9.84 -0.89
CA ALA A 347 10.62 -9.24 -0.86
C ALA A 347 11.46 -9.79 0.29
N LYS A 348 10.85 -10.03 1.47
CA LYS A 348 11.53 -10.65 2.62
C LYS A 348 12.02 -12.06 2.29
N ILE A 349 11.23 -12.83 1.52
CA ILE A 349 11.63 -14.18 1.05
C ILE A 349 12.82 -14.06 0.09
N ALA A 350 12.77 -13.15 -0.88
CA ALA A 350 13.85 -12.93 -1.84
C ALA A 350 15.16 -12.51 -1.15
N ASP A 351 15.09 -11.65 -0.13
CA ASP A 351 16.23 -11.22 0.68
C ASP A 351 16.87 -12.40 1.45
N LYS A 352 16.05 -13.27 2.06
CA LYS A 352 16.51 -14.48 2.76
C LYS A 352 17.21 -15.43 1.81
N VAL A 353 16.66 -15.66 0.61
CA VAL A 353 17.30 -16.48 -0.43
C VAL A 353 18.64 -15.86 -0.86
N SER A 354 18.70 -14.56 -1.08
CA SER A 354 19.92 -13.83 -1.44
C SER A 354 21.03 -13.98 -0.40
N GLY A 355 20.69 -13.99 0.89
CA GLY A 355 21.63 -14.16 2.00
C GLY A 355 22.32 -15.53 2.03
N VAL A 356 21.64 -16.59 1.56
CA VAL A 356 22.21 -17.96 1.44
C VAL A 356 22.93 -18.14 0.10
N PHE A 357 22.44 -17.49 -0.95
CA PHE A 357 22.92 -17.66 -2.31
C PHE A 357 24.39 -17.25 -2.48
N VAL A 358 24.81 -16.09 -1.96
CA VAL A 358 26.18 -15.59 -2.13
C VAL A 358 27.24 -16.52 -1.52
N PRO A 359 27.12 -16.96 -0.24
CA PRO A 359 28.04 -17.96 0.30
C PRO A 359 28.08 -19.28 -0.48
N SER A 360 26.89 -19.75 -0.94
CA SER A 360 26.80 -20.98 -1.73
C SER A 360 27.57 -20.88 -3.05
N VAL A 361 27.45 -19.75 -3.75
CA VAL A 361 28.19 -19.49 -5.00
C VAL A 361 29.70 -19.45 -4.77
N MET A 362 30.14 -18.83 -3.67
CA MET A 362 31.58 -18.84 -3.32
C MET A 362 32.08 -20.27 -3.12
N GLY A 363 31.29 -21.13 -2.46
CA GLY A 363 31.58 -22.55 -2.32
C GLY A 363 31.62 -23.27 -3.66
N ILE A 364 30.66 -23.05 -4.55
CA ILE A 364 30.65 -23.65 -5.90
C ILE A 364 31.86 -23.21 -6.73
N ALA A 365 32.22 -21.91 -6.67
CA ALA A 365 33.40 -21.41 -7.38
C ALA A 365 34.69 -22.07 -6.90
N LEU A 366 34.84 -22.21 -5.56
CA LEU A 366 35.99 -22.90 -4.97
C LEU A 366 36.04 -24.39 -5.38
N VAL A 367 34.92 -25.10 -5.29
CA VAL A 367 34.80 -26.49 -5.74
C VAL A 367 35.11 -26.59 -7.22
N THR A 368 34.59 -25.72 -8.06
CA THR A 368 34.90 -25.69 -9.51
C THR A 368 36.39 -25.53 -9.76
N PHE A 369 37.04 -24.59 -9.06
CA PHE A 369 38.50 -24.40 -9.16
C PHE A 369 39.27 -25.67 -8.79
N ILE A 370 38.97 -26.30 -7.66
CA ILE A 370 39.61 -27.52 -7.18
C ILE A 370 39.40 -28.68 -8.15
N VAL A 371 38.18 -28.90 -8.64
CA VAL A 371 37.86 -29.99 -9.58
C VAL A 371 38.67 -29.88 -10.87
N TRP A 372 38.76 -28.68 -11.46
CA TRP A 372 39.55 -28.50 -12.68
C TRP A 372 41.08 -28.71 -12.47
N LEU A 373 41.57 -28.35 -11.28
CA LEU A 373 42.99 -28.70 -10.93
C LEU A 373 43.18 -30.20 -10.80
N LEU A 374 42.28 -30.91 -10.15
CA LEU A 374 42.32 -32.36 -10.02
C LEU A 374 42.18 -33.10 -11.37
N LEU A 375 41.53 -32.50 -12.33
CA LEU A 375 41.42 -32.98 -13.71
C LEU A 375 42.67 -32.65 -14.55
N GLY A 376 43.76 -32.14 -13.94
CA GLY A 376 45.04 -31.88 -14.59
C GLY A 376 45.04 -30.64 -15.50
N ARG A 377 44.09 -29.73 -15.38
CA ARG A 377 44.10 -28.45 -16.12
C ARG A 377 45.01 -27.43 -15.45
N THR A 378 45.50 -26.45 -16.23
CA THR A 378 46.35 -25.38 -15.71
C THR A 378 45.62 -24.55 -14.65
N VAL A 379 46.42 -23.94 -13.75
CA VAL A 379 45.87 -23.03 -12.69
C VAL A 379 45.07 -21.88 -13.31
N GLY A 380 45.57 -21.31 -14.43
CA GLY A 380 44.88 -20.25 -15.15
C GLY A 380 43.50 -20.67 -15.65
N TYR A 381 43.42 -21.87 -16.27
CA TYR A 381 42.13 -22.40 -16.74
C TYR A 381 41.14 -22.65 -15.59
N ALA A 382 41.61 -23.30 -14.52
CA ALA A 382 40.78 -23.57 -13.34
C ALA A 382 40.28 -22.27 -12.69
N LEU A 383 41.15 -21.26 -12.59
CA LEU A 383 40.83 -19.94 -12.05
C LEU A 383 39.81 -19.21 -12.91
N ALA A 384 39.96 -19.24 -14.24
CA ALA A 384 38.97 -18.63 -15.15
C ALA A 384 37.57 -19.21 -14.99
N ARG A 385 37.43 -20.54 -14.76
CA ARG A 385 36.13 -21.18 -14.46
C ARG A 385 35.57 -20.71 -13.12
N GLY A 386 36.38 -20.70 -12.07
CA GLY A 386 35.97 -20.18 -10.75
C GLY A 386 35.52 -18.73 -10.79
N ILE A 387 36.25 -17.86 -11.48
CA ILE A 387 35.93 -16.46 -11.69
C ILE A 387 34.61 -16.32 -12.48
N SER A 388 34.43 -17.12 -13.55
CA SER A 388 33.21 -17.14 -14.34
C SER A 388 32.00 -17.46 -13.47
N VAL A 389 32.09 -18.43 -12.55
CA VAL A 389 31.02 -18.77 -11.59
C VAL A 389 30.75 -17.61 -10.66
N LEU A 390 31.77 -16.95 -10.08
CA LEU A 390 31.58 -15.80 -9.20
C LEU A 390 30.84 -14.64 -9.91
N VAL A 391 31.23 -14.35 -11.13
CA VAL A 391 30.71 -13.20 -11.90
C VAL A 391 29.30 -13.42 -12.38
N ILE A 392 28.99 -14.58 -13.01
CA ILE A 392 27.64 -14.86 -13.53
C ILE A 392 26.59 -14.92 -12.42
N SER A 393 27.00 -15.29 -11.21
CA SER A 393 26.09 -15.55 -10.09
C SER A 393 25.71 -14.31 -9.28
N CYS A 394 25.98 -13.12 -9.76
CA CYS A 394 25.60 -11.91 -9.04
C CYS A 394 24.06 -11.77 -8.94
N PRO A 395 23.49 -11.70 -7.74
CA PRO A 395 22.04 -11.57 -7.55
C PRO A 395 21.51 -10.13 -7.72
N CYS A 396 22.10 -9.33 -8.60
CA CYS A 396 21.77 -7.91 -8.78
C CYS A 396 20.29 -7.68 -9.12
N ALA A 397 19.79 -8.46 -10.08
CA ALA A 397 18.41 -8.38 -10.53
C ALA A 397 17.39 -8.79 -9.44
N LEU A 398 17.76 -9.75 -8.57
CA LEU A 398 16.90 -10.25 -7.49
C LEU A 398 16.55 -9.15 -6.46
N GLY A 399 17.54 -8.34 -6.08
CA GLY A 399 17.34 -7.25 -5.13
C GLY A 399 16.46 -6.12 -5.64
N LEU A 400 16.29 -5.99 -6.97
CA LEU A 400 15.47 -4.96 -7.60
C LEU A 400 14.09 -5.47 -8.05
N ALA A 401 13.93 -6.76 -8.23
CA ALA A 401 12.75 -7.39 -8.82
C ALA A 401 11.44 -6.96 -8.15
N THR A 402 11.42 -6.92 -6.82
CA THR A 402 10.23 -6.57 -6.03
C THR A 402 10.10 -5.07 -5.78
N PRO A 403 11.12 -4.34 -5.26
CA PRO A 403 10.95 -2.93 -4.90
C PRO A 403 10.59 -2.03 -6.07
N VAL A 404 11.16 -2.28 -7.26
CA VAL A 404 10.87 -1.46 -8.45
C VAL A 404 9.43 -1.66 -8.92
N ALA A 405 8.95 -2.92 -8.96
CA ALA A 405 7.57 -3.21 -9.35
C ALA A 405 6.55 -2.62 -8.36
N ILE A 406 6.82 -2.69 -7.04
CA ILE A 406 5.97 -2.10 -6.01
C ILE A 406 5.92 -0.58 -6.17
N MET A 407 7.06 0.09 -6.35
CA MET A 407 7.10 1.55 -6.49
C MET A 407 6.34 2.01 -7.74
N VAL A 408 6.52 1.33 -8.88
CA VAL A 408 5.77 1.64 -10.09
C VAL A 408 4.28 1.37 -9.89
N GLY A 409 3.92 0.24 -9.25
CA GLY A 409 2.54 -0.11 -8.93
C GLY A 409 1.87 0.90 -8.01
N SER A 410 2.51 1.26 -6.88
CA SER A 410 1.99 2.28 -5.95
C SER A 410 1.88 3.65 -6.62
N GLY A 411 2.87 4.04 -7.43
CA GLY A 411 2.82 5.29 -8.19
C GLY A 411 1.69 5.33 -9.22
N MET A 412 1.42 4.21 -9.89
CA MET A 412 0.26 4.07 -10.79
C MET A 412 -1.07 4.15 -10.02
N GLY A 413 -1.14 3.51 -8.85
CA GLY A 413 -2.28 3.61 -7.95
C GLY A 413 -2.55 5.06 -7.57
N ALA A 414 -1.56 5.75 -7.05
CA ALA A 414 -1.67 7.14 -6.61
C ALA A 414 -2.14 8.09 -7.72
N LYS A 415 -1.62 7.95 -8.94
CA LYS A 415 -2.09 8.71 -10.11
C LYS A 415 -3.56 8.48 -10.47
N ASN A 416 -4.15 7.38 -10.00
CA ASN A 416 -5.55 7.02 -10.24
C ASN A 416 -6.41 7.12 -8.98
N GLY A 417 -5.94 7.79 -7.93
CA GLY A 417 -6.65 7.95 -6.68
C GLY A 417 -6.74 6.68 -5.82
N ILE A 418 -5.86 5.70 -6.04
CA ILE A 418 -5.77 4.45 -5.27
C ILE A 418 -4.47 4.47 -4.47
N LEU A 419 -4.54 4.62 -3.16
CA LEU A 419 -3.39 4.77 -2.28
C LEU A 419 -3.20 3.51 -1.43
N PHE A 420 -2.04 2.87 -1.56
CA PHE A 420 -1.64 1.75 -0.72
C PHE A 420 -0.72 2.27 0.39
N LYS A 421 -1.05 2.02 1.64
CA LYS A 421 -0.22 2.49 2.77
C LYS A 421 1.11 1.76 2.89
N THR A 422 1.14 0.49 2.50
CA THR A 422 2.34 -0.34 2.60
C THR A 422 2.53 -1.21 1.35
N ALA A 423 3.76 -1.67 1.14
CA ALA A 423 4.05 -2.67 0.11
C ALA A 423 3.31 -4.00 0.37
N ALA A 424 3.07 -4.34 1.63
CA ALA A 424 2.30 -5.53 2.01
C ALA A 424 0.82 -5.37 1.61
N SER A 425 0.23 -4.19 1.84
CA SER A 425 -1.15 -3.90 1.42
C SER A 425 -1.32 -4.04 -0.09
N LEU A 426 -0.33 -3.55 -0.88
CA LEU A 426 -0.33 -3.75 -2.33
C LEU A 426 -0.25 -5.23 -2.72
N GLU A 427 0.58 -6.03 -2.03
CA GLU A 427 0.71 -7.47 -2.28
C GLU A 427 -0.55 -8.24 -1.91
N GLU A 428 -1.09 -8.03 -0.71
CA GLU A 428 -2.23 -8.81 -0.19
C GLU A 428 -3.55 -8.47 -0.90
N THR A 429 -3.75 -7.21 -1.35
CA THR A 429 -4.95 -6.82 -2.13
C THR A 429 -5.17 -7.70 -3.36
N GLY A 430 -4.11 -8.17 -4.02
CA GLY A 430 -4.22 -9.06 -5.19
C GLY A 430 -4.60 -10.52 -4.86
N ARG A 431 -4.52 -10.89 -3.57
CA ARG A 431 -4.80 -12.25 -3.07
C ARG A 431 -6.20 -12.39 -2.49
N ILE A 432 -6.98 -11.32 -2.46
CA ILE A 432 -8.33 -11.29 -1.89
C ILE A 432 -9.24 -12.28 -2.61
N GLN A 433 -10.06 -12.99 -1.81
CA GLN A 433 -11.02 -14.00 -2.24
C GLN A 433 -12.46 -13.59 -1.93
N ILE A 434 -12.66 -12.78 -0.88
CA ILE A 434 -13.95 -12.29 -0.44
C ILE A 434 -13.84 -10.77 -0.30
N VAL A 435 -14.81 -10.03 -0.86
CA VAL A 435 -14.96 -8.59 -0.63
C VAL A 435 -16.24 -8.39 0.17
N ALA A 436 -16.11 -7.91 1.39
CA ALA A 436 -17.20 -7.47 2.25
C ALA A 436 -17.42 -5.96 2.05
N LEU A 437 -18.61 -5.59 1.66
CA LEU A 437 -18.98 -4.20 1.38
C LEU A 437 -19.96 -3.73 2.46
N ASP A 438 -19.67 -2.58 3.07
CA ASP A 438 -20.73 -1.86 3.78
C ASP A 438 -21.79 -1.39 2.79
N LYS A 439 -23.01 -1.19 3.26
CA LYS A 439 -24.08 -0.67 2.41
C LYS A 439 -23.95 0.84 2.23
N THR A 440 -24.06 1.59 3.35
CA THR A 440 -24.24 3.04 3.36
C THR A 440 -22.97 3.77 3.00
N GLY A 441 -23.01 4.72 2.04
CA GLY A 441 -21.84 5.45 1.58
C GLY A 441 -20.88 4.63 0.71
N THR A 442 -20.98 3.30 0.73
CA THR A 442 -20.12 2.37 -0.03
C THR A 442 -20.81 1.86 -1.29
N ILE A 443 -21.86 1.03 -1.15
CA ILE A 443 -22.69 0.54 -2.28
C ILE A 443 -23.71 1.61 -2.68
N THR A 444 -24.23 2.34 -1.70
CA THR A 444 -25.19 3.43 -1.85
C THR A 444 -24.51 4.79 -1.71
N SER A 445 -25.23 5.86 -2.06
CA SER A 445 -24.68 7.22 -1.99
C SER A 445 -24.45 7.70 -0.54
N GLY A 446 -25.12 7.09 0.44
CA GLY A 446 -25.12 7.51 1.84
C GLY A 446 -26.01 8.74 2.10
N ASP A 447 -26.66 9.24 1.07
CA ASP A 447 -27.45 10.45 1.09
C ASP A 447 -28.88 10.12 0.62
N PRO A 448 -29.87 10.04 1.54
CA PRO A 448 -31.25 9.71 1.19
C PRO A 448 -31.83 10.71 0.19
N THR A 449 -32.55 10.20 -0.80
CA THR A 449 -33.22 10.98 -1.82
C THR A 449 -34.69 10.57 -1.95
N VAL A 450 -35.55 11.52 -2.35
CA VAL A 450 -36.96 11.21 -2.68
C VAL A 450 -36.97 10.45 -3.99
N THR A 451 -37.46 9.21 -3.96
CA THR A 451 -37.56 8.33 -5.13
C THR A 451 -38.94 8.29 -5.75
N ASP A 452 -40.00 8.40 -4.96
CA ASP A 452 -41.38 8.34 -5.45
C ASP A 452 -42.27 9.35 -4.70
N LEU A 453 -43.17 9.95 -5.43
CA LEU A 453 -44.28 10.76 -4.91
C LEU A 453 -45.56 10.03 -5.27
N CYS A 454 -46.34 9.65 -4.26
CA CYS A 454 -47.59 8.92 -4.41
C CYS A 454 -48.72 9.75 -3.76
N PRO A 455 -49.30 10.73 -4.47
CA PRO A 455 -50.37 11.56 -3.93
C PRO A 455 -51.65 10.75 -3.74
N ALA A 456 -52.45 11.13 -2.71
CA ALA A 456 -53.78 10.59 -2.51
C ALA A 456 -54.74 11.10 -3.60
N PRO A 457 -55.86 10.41 -3.85
CA PRO A 457 -56.86 10.87 -4.82
C PRO A 457 -57.30 12.31 -4.57
N GLY A 458 -57.15 13.16 -5.60
CA GLY A 458 -57.49 14.58 -5.53
C GLY A 458 -56.40 15.51 -5.03
N VAL A 459 -55.20 15.02 -4.73
CA VAL A 459 -53.99 15.78 -4.37
C VAL A 459 -53.00 15.71 -5.54
N THR A 460 -52.30 16.80 -5.82
CA THR A 460 -51.21 16.80 -6.82
C THR A 460 -49.87 16.52 -6.18
N GLU A 461 -48.90 16.01 -6.96
CA GLU A 461 -47.53 15.79 -6.46
C GLU A 461 -46.90 17.07 -5.90
N GLY A 462 -47.09 18.20 -6.58
CA GLY A 462 -46.57 19.49 -6.13
C GLY A 462 -47.20 19.99 -4.84
N GLU A 463 -48.49 19.68 -4.60
CA GLU A 463 -49.17 20.03 -3.33
C GLU A 463 -48.65 19.14 -2.19
N LEU A 464 -48.57 17.83 -2.42
CA LEU A 464 -47.97 16.88 -1.46
C LEU A 464 -46.56 17.32 -1.06
N LEU A 465 -45.68 17.57 -2.02
CA LEU A 465 -44.30 17.94 -1.78
C LEU A 465 -44.19 19.32 -1.08
N ARG A 466 -44.99 20.31 -1.48
CA ARG A 466 -44.99 21.63 -0.85
C ARG A 466 -45.41 21.57 0.62
N LEU A 467 -46.45 20.79 0.96
CA LEU A 467 -46.93 20.63 2.33
C LEU A 467 -45.94 19.80 3.17
N ALA A 468 -45.36 18.75 2.60
CA ALA A 468 -44.31 17.99 3.25
C ALA A 468 -43.06 18.87 3.52
N CYS A 469 -42.64 19.70 2.56
CA CYS A 469 -41.56 20.64 2.71
C CYS A 469 -41.80 21.66 3.83
N ALA A 470 -43.03 22.19 3.94
CA ALA A 470 -43.42 23.12 5.02
C ALA A 470 -43.26 22.46 6.41
N LEU A 471 -43.62 21.19 6.55
CA LEU A 471 -43.49 20.43 7.79
C LEU A 471 -42.04 20.09 8.11
N GLU A 472 -41.25 19.63 7.11
CA GLU A 472 -39.86 19.12 7.27
C GLU A 472 -38.84 20.26 7.41
N ARG A 473 -39.17 21.51 7.09
CA ARG A 473 -38.24 22.66 7.11
C ARG A 473 -37.54 22.87 8.45
N ARG A 474 -38.18 22.52 9.55
CA ARG A 474 -37.65 22.66 10.92
C ARG A 474 -37.09 21.37 11.49
N SER A 475 -37.04 20.30 10.68
CA SER A 475 -36.48 19.00 11.06
C SER A 475 -35.03 18.88 10.64
N GLU A 476 -34.17 18.39 11.54
CA GLU A 476 -32.75 18.09 11.25
C GLU A 476 -32.54 16.64 10.76
N HIS A 477 -33.64 15.88 10.65
CA HIS A 477 -33.55 14.47 10.26
C HIS A 477 -33.07 14.31 8.83
N PRO A 478 -32.18 13.29 8.51
CA PRO A 478 -31.69 13.06 7.14
C PRO A 478 -32.81 12.91 6.09
N LEU A 479 -33.95 12.29 6.44
CA LEU A 479 -35.11 12.15 5.54
C LEU A 479 -35.77 13.50 5.23
N ALA A 480 -35.79 14.44 6.19
CA ALA A 480 -36.25 15.78 5.98
C ALA A 480 -35.43 16.52 4.92
N LYS A 481 -34.11 16.40 5.01
CA LYS A 481 -33.17 17.00 4.03
C LYS A 481 -33.47 16.49 2.61
N ALA A 482 -33.84 15.22 2.45
CA ALA A 482 -34.18 14.63 1.16
C ALA A 482 -35.44 15.31 0.56
N VAL A 483 -36.49 15.50 1.38
CA VAL A 483 -37.73 16.17 0.99
C VAL A 483 -37.47 17.64 0.62
N LEU A 484 -36.66 18.35 1.43
CA LEU A 484 -36.28 19.74 1.18
C LEU A 484 -35.53 19.93 -0.12
N ARG A 485 -34.50 19.10 -0.38
CA ARG A 485 -33.72 19.14 -1.64
C ARG A 485 -34.60 18.88 -2.87
N ARG A 486 -35.54 17.94 -2.77
CA ARG A 486 -36.47 17.68 -3.87
C ARG A 486 -37.38 18.86 -4.13
N ALA A 487 -37.93 19.49 -3.07
CA ALA A 487 -38.75 20.67 -3.19
C ALA A 487 -38.00 21.86 -3.79
N GLU A 488 -36.74 22.06 -3.40
CA GLU A 488 -35.88 23.10 -3.95
C GLU A 488 -35.57 22.86 -5.44
N ALA A 489 -35.26 21.62 -5.84
CA ALA A 489 -35.04 21.24 -7.23
C ALA A 489 -36.28 21.47 -8.11
N ASP A 490 -37.48 21.26 -7.56
CA ASP A 490 -38.77 21.51 -8.23
C ASP A 490 -39.22 22.98 -8.12
N GLY A 491 -38.36 23.88 -7.53
CA GLY A 491 -38.66 25.32 -7.41
C GLY A 491 -39.75 25.67 -6.43
N LEU A 492 -40.10 24.78 -5.51
CA LEU A 492 -41.20 24.98 -4.55
C LEU A 492 -40.74 25.75 -3.31
N THR A 493 -41.47 26.75 -2.89
CA THR A 493 -41.23 27.49 -1.65
C THR A 493 -42.09 26.93 -0.51
N ALA A 494 -41.47 26.67 0.64
CA ALA A 494 -42.16 26.18 1.83
C ALA A 494 -42.89 27.32 2.56
N ALA A 495 -44.17 27.13 2.94
CA ALA A 495 -44.88 28.00 3.87
C ALA A 495 -44.36 27.82 5.31
N GLU A 496 -44.50 28.84 6.15
CA GLU A 496 -44.16 28.71 7.56
C GLU A 496 -45.28 28.00 8.33
N VAL A 497 -44.87 27.07 9.21
CA VAL A 497 -45.76 26.31 10.08
C VAL A 497 -45.70 26.82 11.52
N ALA A 498 -46.81 26.78 12.23
CA ALA A 498 -46.89 27.06 13.67
C ALA A 498 -46.90 25.75 14.47
N ASP A 499 -46.68 25.84 15.78
CA ASP A 499 -46.78 24.74 16.75
C ASP A 499 -46.01 23.45 16.34
N PHE A 500 -44.84 23.62 15.74
CA PHE A 500 -44.04 22.49 15.28
C PHE A 500 -43.58 21.62 16.45
N GLN A 501 -43.76 20.31 16.32
CA GLN A 501 -43.36 19.31 17.28
C GLN A 501 -42.78 18.10 16.56
N ALA A 502 -41.52 17.70 16.91
CA ALA A 502 -40.95 16.44 16.52
C ALA A 502 -41.29 15.38 17.58
N LEU A 503 -41.76 14.21 17.12
CA LEU A 503 -42.11 13.05 17.95
C LEU A 503 -41.13 11.91 17.60
N PRO A 504 -40.07 11.70 18.40
CA PRO A 504 -39.06 10.70 18.11
C PRO A 504 -39.66 9.32 17.83
N GLY A 505 -39.21 8.67 16.73
CA GLY A 505 -39.71 7.37 16.29
C GLY A 505 -41.06 7.34 15.59
N ASN A 506 -41.88 8.42 15.63
CA ASN A 506 -43.21 8.49 15.06
C ASN A 506 -43.30 9.42 13.84
N GLY A 507 -42.88 10.70 13.99
CA GLY A 507 -42.99 11.68 12.93
C GLY A 507 -43.02 13.12 13.45
N LEU A 508 -43.59 13.99 12.65
CA LEU A 508 -43.69 15.43 12.87
C LEU A 508 -45.15 15.89 12.87
N LYS A 509 -45.48 16.88 13.68
CA LYS A 509 -46.78 17.59 13.63
C LYS A 509 -46.56 19.08 13.71
N ALA A 510 -47.46 19.82 13.07
CA ALA A 510 -47.48 21.27 13.06
C ALA A 510 -48.89 21.78 12.72
N THR A 511 -49.10 23.10 12.77
CA THR A 511 -50.34 23.77 12.32
C THR A 511 -50.00 24.65 11.12
N LEU A 512 -50.74 24.50 10.02
CA LEU A 512 -50.62 25.32 8.82
C LEU A 512 -52.00 25.91 8.46
N ASP A 513 -52.13 27.22 8.40
CA ASP A 513 -53.38 27.95 8.14
C ASP A 513 -54.54 27.51 9.07
N GLY A 514 -54.24 27.26 10.35
CA GLY A 514 -55.21 26.80 11.34
C GLY A 514 -55.60 25.32 11.22
N GLN A 515 -55.04 24.56 10.31
CA GLN A 515 -55.31 23.13 10.16
C GLN A 515 -54.11 22.29 10.64
N PRO A 516 -54.33 21.16 11.32
CA PRO A 516 -53.26 20.28 11.74
C PRO A 516 -52.63 19.62 10.52
N LEU A 517 -51.29 19.66 10.47
CA LEU A 517 -50.44 19.02 9.47
C LEU A 517 -49.53 18.01 10.19
N CYS A 518 -49.47 16.77 9.73
CA CYS A 518 -48.62 15.77 10.28
C CYS A 518 -47.94 14.92 9.19
N GLY A 519 -46.77 14.36 9.50
CA GLY A 519 -46.05 13.48 8.63
C GLY A 519 -45.18 12.48 9.42
N GLY A 520 -45.06 11.27 8.94
CA GLY A 520 -44.25 10.23 9.62
C GLY A 520 -44.63 8.82 9.21
N ASN A 521 -44.46 7.86 10.13
CA ASN A 521 -44.79 6.46 9.88
C ASN A 521 -46.30 6.23 9.78
N ALA A 522 -46.71 5.07 9.24
CA ALA A 522 -48.11 4.74 9.01
C ALA A 522 -48.93 4.75 10.31
N ASP A 523 -48.42 4.25 11.41
CA ASP A 523 -49.12 4.10 12.67
C ASP A 523 -49.40 5.47 13.31
N PHE A 524 -48.44 6.37 13.22
CA PHE A 524 -48.61 7.74 13.68
C PHE A 524 -49.66 8.50 12.85
N VAL A 525 -49.56 8.42 11.50
CA VAL A 525 -50.51 9.18 10.65
C VAL A 525 -51.92 8.61 10.71
N ARG A 526 -52.13 7.32 11.00
CA ARG A 526 -53.44 6.72 11.26
C ARG A 526 -54.16 7.36 12.46
N THR A 527 -53.42 7.92 13.41
CA THR A 527 -54.08 8.63 14.54
C THR A 527 -54.71 9.96 14.12
N ALA A 528 -54.29 10.52 12.98
CA ALA A 528 -54.70 11.81 12.47
C ALA A 528 -55.56 11.75 11.20
N ALA A 529 -55.44 10.69 10.38
CA ALA A 529 -56.17 10.52 9.12
C ALA A 529 -56.35 9.04 8.78
N ASP A 530 -57.41 8.68 8.09
CA ASP A 530 -57.63 7.34 7.57
C ASP A 530 -56.69 7.08 6.36
N ILE A 531 -56.06 5.92 6.34
CA ILE A 531 -55.19 5.50 5.25
C ILE A 531 -55.92 4.47 4.40
N PRO A 532 -56.32 4.78 3.15
CA PRO A 532 -57.02 3.84 2.30
C PRO A 532 -56.19 2.59 1.99
N ALA A 533 -56.84 1.43 1.90
CA ALA A 533 -56.20 0.13 1.64
C ALA A 533 -55.29 0.15 0.40
N PRO A 534 -55.60 0.78 -0.75
CA PRO A 534 -54.70 0.91 -1.89
C PRO A 534 -53.39 1.65 -1.55
N MET A 535 -53.46 2.69 -0.75
CA MET A 535 -52.28 3.47 -0.34
C MET A 535 -51.41 2.66 0.63
N GLN A 536 -52.02 1.84 1.49
CA GLN A 536 -51.31 0.96 2.39
C GLN A 536 -50.60 -0.15 1.61
N ALA A 537 -51.23 -0.74 0.60
CA ALA A 537 -50.62 -1.73 -0.28
C ALA A 537 -49.45 -1.12 -1.08
N GLN A 538 -49.59 0.12 -1.55
CA GLN A 538 -48.52 0.84 -2.24
C GLN A 538 -47.32 1.13 -1.32
N ALA A 539 -47.54 1.56 -0.08
CA ALA A 539 -46.51 1.77 0.91
C ALA A 539 -45.76 0.45 1.22
N GLN A 540 -46.48 -0.67 1.29
CA GLN A 540 -45.91 -1.98 1.52
C GLN A 540 -45.02 -2.41 0.35
N ALA A 541 -45.47 -2.19 -0.89
CA ALA A 541 -44.66 -2.47 -2.10
C ALA A 541 -43.39 -1.60 -2.14
N LEU A 542 -43.47 -0.33 -1.78
CA LEU A 542 -42.32 0.56 -1.66
C LEU A 542 -41.32 0.07 -0.57
N ALA A 543 -41.83 -0.35 0.59
CA ALA A 543 -41.01 -0.90 1.66
C ALA A 543 -40.33 -2.24 1.25
N GLU A 544 -41.04 -3.08 0.47
CA GLU A 544 -40.51 -4.30 -0.10
C GLU A 544 -39.42 -4.03 -1.15
N ALA A 545 -39.50 -2.88 -1.82
CA ALA A 545 -38.46 -2.41 -2.72
C ALA A 545 -37.25 -1.74 -2.00
N GLY A 546 -37.21 -1.74 -0.66
CA GLY A 546 -36.13 -1.17 0.15
C GLY A 546 -36.23 0.34 0.39
N LYS A 547 -37.41 0.96 0.12
CA LYS A 547 -37.66 2.38 0.32
C LYS A 547 -38.37 2.63 1.64
N THR A 548 -38.25 3.84 2.19
CA THR A 548 -38.92 4.28 3.42
C THR A 548 -40.13 5.15 3.06
N PRO A 549 -41.36 4.63 3.18
CA PRO A 549 -42.57 5.40 2.91
C PRO A 549 -42.87 6.33 4.10
N LEU A 550 -42.93 7.62 3.83
CA LEU A 550 -43.37 8.65 4.76
C LEU A 550 -44.78 9.10 4.38
N PHE A 551 -45.72 9.02 5.32
CA PHE A 551 -47.09 9.43 5.11
C PHE A 551 -47.29 10.89 5.55
N PHE A 552 -48.09 11.64 4.82
CA PHE A 552 -48.44 13.03 5.16
C PHE A 552 -49.95 13.22 5.15
N ALA A 553 -50.46 13.98 6.14
CA ALA A 553 -51.88 14.26 6.26
C ALA A 553 -52.11 15.70 6.75
N ARG A 554 -53.20 16.33 6.30
CA ARG A 554 -53.67 17.67 6.70
C ARG A 554 -55.16 17.68 7.00
N GLY A 555 -55.57 18.25 8.13
CA GLY A 555 -56.99 18.44 8.47
C GLY A 555 -57.80 17.14 8.47
N GLY A 556 -57.22 16.02 8.90
CA GLY A 556 -57.91 14.71 8.91
C GLY A 556 -57.92 13.95 7.57
N LYS A 557 -57.29 14.49 6.52
CA LYS A 557 -57.21 13.86 5.19
C LYS A 557 -55.80 13.48 4.85
N LEU A 558 -55.61 12.27 4.33
CA LEU A 558 -54.32 11.83 3.78
C LEU A 558 -53.96 12.67 2.55
N LEU A 559 -52.72 13.18 2.50
CA LEU A 559 -52.17 13.89 1.35
C LEU A 559 -51.50 12.93 0.40
N GLY A 560 -50.83 11.91 0.94
CA GLY A 560 -50.10 10.93 0.16
C GLY A 560 -48.89 10.33 0.88
N ILE A 561 -48.02 9.65 0.12
CA ILE A 561 -46.81 9.01 0.55
C ILE A 561 -45.63 9.59 -0.22
N ILE A 562 -44.58 9.94 0.49
CA ILE A 562 -43.26 10.25 -0.09
C ILE A 562 -42.32 9.12 0.26
N ALA A 563 -41.77 8.41 -0.76
CA ALA A 563 -40.77 7.37 -0.53
C ALA A 563 -39.36 7.96 -0.61
N VAL A 564 -38.58 7.68 0.41
CA VAL A 564 -37.20 8.11 0.49
C VAL A 564 -36.34 6.88 0.58
N ALA A 565 -35.23 6.84 -0.17
CA ALA A 565 -34.27 5.76 -0.11
C ALA A 565 -32.84 6.27 -0.28
N ASP A 566 -31.91 5.54 0.29
CA ASP A 566 -30.49 5.64 -0.01
C ASP A 566 -30.21 4.83 -1.30
N VAL A 567 -30.00 5.54 -2.41
CA VAL A 567 -29.93 4.93 -3.75
C VAL A 567 -28.56 4.33 -4.03
N LEU A 568 -28.55 3.27 -4.84
CA LEU A 568 -27.31 2.67 -5.31
C LEU A 568 -26.48 3.69 -6.10
N LYS A 569 -25.14 3.72 -5.85
CA LYS A 569 -24.23 4.46 -6.74
C LYS A 569 -24.31 3.88 -8.16
N PRO A 570 -24.25 4.72 -9.21
CA PRO A 570 -24.40 4.27 -10.60
C PRO A 570 -23.39 3.19 -11.01
N ASP A 571 -22.19 3.21 -10.43
CA ASP A 571 -21.10 2.29 -10.73
C ASP A 571 -21.11 1.00 -9.89
N SER A 572 -21.87 0.94 -8.78
CA SER A 572 -21.87 -0.20 -7.86
C SER A 572 -22.27 -1.53 -8.50
N PRO A 573 -23.33 -1.64 -9.31
CA PRO A 573 -23.69 -2.92 -9.94
C PRO A 573 -22.63 -3.39 -10.94
N GLN A 574 -21.95 -2.47 -11.62
CA GLN A 574 -20.86 -2.81 -12.54
C GLN A 574 -19.63 -3.29 -11.75
N ALA A 575 -19.22 -2.57 -10.72
CA ALA A 575 -18.09 -2.93 -9.87
C ALA A 575 -18.26 -4.33 -9.25
N ILE A 576 -19.46 -4.64 -8.77
CA ILE A 576 -19.78 -5.96 -8.20
C ILE A 576 -19.69 -7.05 -9.25
N ARG A 577 -20.22 -6.83 -10.47
CA ARG A 577 -20.06 -7.77 -11.57
C ARG A 577 -18.59 -8.01 -11.93
N GLU A 578 -17.78 -6.96 -11.93
CA GLU A 578 -16.35 -7.07 -12.24
C GLU A 578 -15.62 -7.91 -11.17
N LEU A 579 -15.90 -7.70 -9.89
CA LEU A 579 -15.35 -8.52 -8.79
C LEU A 579 -15.72 -10.01 -8.94
N ARG A 580 -16.98 -10.29 -9.25
CA ARG A 580 -17.46 -11.67 -9.50
C ARG A 580 -16.79 -12.31 -10.70
N ASN A 581 -16.57 -11.55 -11.78
CA ASN A 581 -15.84 -11.99 -12.97
C ASN A 581 -14.38 -12.32 -12.67
N MET A 582 -13.76 -11.65 -11.67
CA MET A 582 -12.43 -11.98 -11.16
C MET A 582 -12.39 -13.24 -10.27
N GLY A 583 -13.54 -13.87 -10.00
CA GLY A 583 -13.68 -15.02 -9.09
C GLY A 583 -13.71 -14.63 -7.62
N ILE A 584 -14.06 -13.38 -7.29
CA ILE A 584 -14.15 -12.89 -5.91
C ILE A 584 -15.61 -12.98 -5.47
N ARG A 585 -15.86 -13.51 -4.26
CA ARG A 585 -17.18 -13.52 -3.64
C ARG A 585 -17.47 -12.17 -3.03
N VAL A 586 -18.64 -11.62 -3.33
CA VAL A 586 -19.05 -10.29 -2.84
C VAL A 586 -20.15 -10.44 -1.80
N VAL A 587 -19.90 -9.92 -0.59
CA VAL A 587 -20.80 -10.00 0.57
C VAL A 587 -21.18 -8.58 0.98
N MET A 588 -22.44 -8.28 1.14
CA MET A 588 -22.92 -7.01 1.70
C MET A 588 -23.19 -7.18 3.19
N ILE A 589 -22.67 -6.29 4.02
CA ILE A 589 -22.93 -6.23 5.47
C ILE A 589 -23.65 -4.94 5.77
N THR A 590 -24.78 -5.00 6.52
CA THR A 590 -25.57 -3.81 6.84
C THR A 590 -26.33 -3.97 8.17
N GLY A 591 -26.57 -2.84 8.84
CA GLY A 591 -27.46 -2.76 10.01
C GLY A 591 -28.95 -2.76 9.67
N ASP A 592 -29.32 -2.66 8.39
CA ASP A 592 -30.71 -2.67 7.95
C ASP A 592 -31.41 -3.98 8.27
N ASN A 593 -32.74 -3.93 8.31
CA ASN A 593 -33.54 -5.14 8.40
C ASN A 593 -33.36 -6.06 7.18
N ALA A 594 -33.57 -7.36 7.38
CA ALA A 594 -33.32 -8.39 6.37
C ALA A 594 -34.10 -8.16 5.05
N ARG A 595 -35.29 -7.56 5.09
CA ARG A 595 -36.10 -7.29 3.90
C ARG A 595 -35.47 -6.24 3.01
N THR A 596 -35.15 -5.07 3.56
CA THR A 596 -34.49 -3.96 2.86
C THR A 596 -33.12 -4.38 2.35
N ALA A 597 -32.32 -5.05 3.20
CA ALA A 597 -30.99 -5.52 2.84
C ALA A 597 -31.03 -6.50 1.65
N LYS A 598 -31.98 -7.44 1.64
CA LYS A 598 -32.15 -8.42 0.55
C LYS A 598 -32.54 -7.73 -0.76
N ALA A 599 -33.43 -6.74 -0.72
CA ALA A 599 -33.86 -5.99 -1.90
C ALA A 599 -32.66 -5.22 -2.52
N ILE A 600 -31.90 -4.48 -1.70
CA ILE A 600 -30.73 -3.72 -2.15
C ILE A 600 -29.64 -4.66 -2.66
N GLY A 601 -29.36 -5.78 -1.95
CA GLY A 601 -28.38 -6.76 -2.34
C GLY A 601 -28.69 -7.42 -3.69
N ALA A 602 -29.97 -7.71 -3.96
CA ALA A 602 -30.43 -8.24 -5.24
C ALA A 602 -30.24 -7.21 -6.38
N GLN A 603 -30.57 -5.93 -6.15
CA GLN A 603 -30.38 -4.85 -7.12
C GLN A 603 -28.89 -4.62 -7.41
N ALA A 604 -28.03 -4.66 -6.37
CA ALA A 604 -26.59 -4.51 -6.50
C ALA A 604 -25.92 -5.73 -7.14
N GLY A 605 -26.52 -6.94 -7.00
CA GLY A 605 -26.01 -8.20 -7.57
C GLY A 605 -24.94 -8.87 -6.71
N VAL A 606 -24.96 -8.70 -5.37
CA VAL A 606 -24.04 -9.36 -4.44
C VAL A 606 -24.35 -10.86 -4.31
N ASP A 607 -23.37 -11.66 -3.87
CA ASP A 607 -23.52 -13.10 -3.71
C ASP A 607 -24.17 -13.48 -2.37
N GLU A 608 -23.98 -12.66 -1.33
CA GLU A 608 -24.46 -12.91 0.04
C GLU A 608 -24.81 -11.59 0.73
N VAL A 609 -25.84 -11.61 1.57
CA VAL A 609 -26.28 -10.46 2.36
C VAL A 609 -26.32 -10.84 3.83
N ILE A 610 -25.64 -10.07 4.67
CA ILE A 610 -25.64 -10.19 6.13
C ILE A 610 -26.30 -8.93 6.69
N ALA A 611 -27.54 -9.08 7.17
CA ALA A 611 -28.41 -8.01 7.61
C ALA A 611 -28.53 -7.95 9.14
N GLY A 612 -28.97 -6.79 9.67
CA GLY A 612 -29.20 -6.59 11.12
C GLY A 612 -27.93 -6.55 11.96
N VAL A 613 -26.79 -6.25 11.36
CA VAL A 613 -25.51 -6.24 12.03
C VAL A 613 -25.26 -4.88 12.68
N LEU A 614 -25.20 -4.82 13.99
CA LEU A 614 -24.80 -3.63 14.74
C LEU A 614 -23.32 -3.28 14.46
N PRO A 615 -22.86 -2.03 14.68
CA PRO A 615 -21.48 -1.62 14.42
C PRO A 615 -20.44 -2.57 15.03
N ASP A 616 -20.59 -2.95 16.29
CA ASP A 616 -19.68 -3.89 16.98
C ASP A 616 -19.76 -5.32 16.43
N GLY A 617 -20.86 -5.69 15.77
CA GLY A 617 -21.05 -6.99 15.13
C GLY A 617 -20.32 -7.13 13.80
N LYS A 618 -20.01 -6.01 13.11
CA LYS A 618 -19.34 -6.05 11.81
C LYS A 618 -17.95 -6.71 11.90
N GLU A 619 -17.18 -6.41 12.95
CA GLU A 619 -15.88 -7.04 13.19
C GLU A 619 -16.00 -8.57 13.32
N ARG A 620 -17.03 -9.04 14.04
CA ARG A 620 -17.28 -10.48 14.23
C ARG A 620 -17.60 -11.18 12.92
N GLU A 621 -18.39 -10.55 12.06
CA GLU A 621 -18.71 -11.11 10.74
C GLU A 621 -17.47 -11.14 9.83
N ILE A 622 -16.61 -10.12 9.86
CA ILE A 622 -15.33 -10.14 9.14
C ILE A 622 -14.44 -11.28 9.64
N ARG A 623 -14.37 -11.51 10.95
CA ARG A 623 -13.63 -12.65 11.54
C ARG A 623 -14.16 -13.98 11.02
N ARG A 624 -15.50 -14.13 10.93
CA ARG A 624 -16.15 -15.33 10.37
C ARG A 624 -15.81 -15.54 8.90
N LEU A 625 -15.82 -14.48 8.11
CA LEU A 625 -15.46 -14.53 6.70
C LEU A 625 -13.98 -14.85 6.50
N SER A 626 -13.08 -14.30 7.33
CA SER A 626 -11.62 -14.56 7.27
C SER A 626 -11.26 -16.02 7.54
N ALA A 627 -12.09 -16.77 8.27
CA ALA A 627 -11.92 -18.21 8.43
C ALA A 627 -12.15 -18.99 7.12
N ARG A 628 -12.92 -18.43 6.18
CA ARG A 628 -13.24 -19.02 4.86
C ARG A 628 -12.21 -18.68 3.79
N GLY A 629 -11.56 -17.53 3.89
CA GLY A 629 -10.59 -17.07 2.89
C GLY A 629 -10.10 -15.66 3.19
N LYS A 630 -9.24 -15.12 2.33
CA LYS A 630 -8.72 -13.76 2.43
C LYS A 630 -9.82 -12.73 2.17
N VAL A 631 -10.06 -11.84 3.15
CA VAL A 631 -11.16 -10.87 3.15
C VAL A 631 -10.64 -9.44 2.98
N ALA A 632 -11.24 -8.69 2.05
CA ALA A 632 -11.18 -7.24 2.08
C ALA A 632 -12.51 -6.69 2.64
N MET A 633 -12.43 -5.76 3.59
CA MET A 633 -13.56 -4.95 4.03
C MET A 633 -13.51 -3.57 3.35
N VAL A 634 -14.61 -3.13 2.79
CA VAL A 634 -14.76 -1.81 2.17
C VAL A 634 -15.81 -1.02 2.95
N GLY A 635 -15.45 0.17 3.42
CA GLY A 635 -16.33 1.06 4.18
C GLY A 635 -15.89 2.52 4.07
N ASP A 636 -16.74 3.44 4.50
CA ASP A 636 -16.52 4.89 4.39
C ASP A 636 -16.45 5.61 5.76
N GLY A 637 -16.87 4.95 6.82
CA GLY A 637 -17.17 5.59 8.09
C GLY A 637 -16.37 5.15 9.30
N ILE A 638 -16.54 5.93 10.37
CA ILE A 638 -15.99 5.66 11.72
C ILE A 638 -16.51 4.31 12.24
N ASN A 639 -17.76 3.97 11.91
CA ASN A 639 -18.40 2.73 12.36
C ASN A 639 -17.77 1.47 11.77
N ASP A 640 -17.05 1.59 10.68
CA ASP A 640 -16.39 0.47 9.99
C ASP A 640 -14.94 0.27 10.41
N ALA A 641 -14.34 1.21 11.15
CA ALA A 641 -12.92 1.17 11.52
C ALA A 641 -12.50 -0.14 12.22
N PRO A 642 -13.27 -0.73 13.15
CA PRO A 642 -12.93 -2.03 13.74
C PRO A 642 -12.96 -3.18 12.71
N ALA A 643 -13.90 -3.15 11.78
CA ALA A 643 -14.03 -4.14 10.72
C ALA A 643 -12.95 -3.98 9.65
N LEU A 644 -12.59 -2.74 9.28
CA LEU A 644 -11.48 -2.42 8.37
C LEU A 644 -10.14 -2.94 8.91
N THR A 645 -9.87 -2.65 10.19
CA THR A 645 -8.64 -3.11 10.86
C THR A 645 -8.59 -4.64 11.01
N ARG A 646 -9.75 -5.30 11.17
CA ARG A 646 -9.84 -6.75 11.36
C ARG A 646 -9.67 -7.55 10.07
N ALA A 647 -10.05 -7.00 8.94
CA ALA A 647 -9.93 -7.64 7.63
C ALA A 647 -8.47 -7.93 7.27
N ASP A 648 -8.22 -8.84 6.32
CA ASP A 648 -6.88 -9.02 5.75
C ASP A 648 -6.43 -7.76 5.00
N ILE A 649 -7.39 -7.02 4.42
CA ILE A 649 -7.20 -5.69 3.82
C ILE A 649 -8.42 -4.81 4.13
N GLY A 650 -8.18 -3.69 4.80
CA GLY A 650 -9.15 -2.61 4.94
C GLY A 650 -9.07 -1.64 3.77
N ILE A 651 -10.20 -1.30 3.16
CA ILE A 651 -10.29 -0.36 2.04
C ILE A 651 -11.26 0.77 2.44
N ALA A 652 -10.74 1.97 2.65
CA ALA A 652 -11.54 3.17 2.85
C ALA A 652 -11.95 3.76 1.50
N ILE A 653 -13.25 4.09 1.32
CA ILE A 653 -13.79 4.66 0.09
C ILE A 653 -14.22 6.11 0.30
N GLY A 654 -13.83 6.99 -0.65
CA GLY A 654 -14.04 8.43 -0.55
C GLY A 654 -13.02 9.12 0.35
N ALA A 655 -13.04 10.45 0.37
CA ALA A 655 -12.29 11.26 1.34
C ALA A 655 -12.96 11.13 2.73
N GLY A 656 -13.02 9.88 3.22
CA GLY A 656 -13.67 9.48 4.45
C GLY A 656 -13.12 10.23 5.68
N THR A 657 -13.67 9.93 6.82
CA THR A 657 -13.19 10.49 8.10
C THR A 657 -11.72 10.08 8.32
N ASP A 658 -10.93 10.94 8.94
CA ASP A 658 -9.52 10.66 9.27
C ASP A 658 -9.36 9.29 9.96
N VAL A 659 -10.35 8.89 10.77
CA VAL A 659 -10.38 7.59 11.47
C VAL A 659 -10.50 6.40 10.50
N ALA A 660 -11.33 6.49 9.44
CA ALA A 660 -11.44 5.42 8.44
C ALA A 660 -10.16 5.33 7.60
N ILE A 661 -9.59 6.50 7.25
CA ILE A 661 -8.30 6.57 6.56
C ILE A 661 -7.22 5.89 7.41
N ASP A 662 -7.16 6.16 8.73
CA ASP A 662 -6.15 5.58 9.61
C ASP A 662 -6.30 4.05 9.78
N ALA A 663 -7.52 3.56 9.83
CA ALA A 663 -7.84 2.14 9.99
C ALA A 663 -7.62 1.29 8.72
N ALA A 664 -7.66 1.90 7.53
CA ALA A 664 -7.58 1.18 6.26
C ALA A 664 -6.14 0.95 5.80
N ASP A 665 -5.92 -0.11 5.01
CA ASP A 665 -4.67 -0.43 4.30
C ASP A 665 -4.60 0.23 2.92
N VAL A 666 -5.75 0.42 2.30
CA VAL A 666 -5.93 1.05 0.99
C VAL A 666 -6.94 2.17 1.11
N VAL A 667 -6.60 3.34 0.57
CA VAL A 667 -7.48 4.50 0.54
C VAL A 667 -7.85 4.82 -0.90
N LEU A 668 -9.14 4.85 -1.19
CA LEU A 668 -9.69 5.27 -2.47
C LEU A 668 -10.11 6.73 -2.34
N VAL A 669 -9.40 7.62 -3.00
CA VAL A 669 -9.65 9.08 -2.94
C VAL A 669 -11.04 9.43 -3.46
N ASN A 670 -11.48 8.70 -4.50
CA ASN A 670 -12.81 8.86 -5.07
C ASN A 670 -13.83 8.01 -4.32
N SER A 671 -15.05 8.50 -4.22
CA SER A 671 -16.17 7.73 -3.64
C SER A 671 -16.82 6.80 -4.68
N ARG A 672 -15.99 6.03 -5.43
CA ARG A 672 -16.44 5.10 -6.47
C ARG A 672 -16.13 3.65 -6.10
N LEU A 673 -17.15 2.81 -6.14
CA LEU A 673 -16.96 1.38 -5.90
C LEU A 673 -16.12 0.71 -7.00
N SER A 674 -16.14 1.24 -8.24
CA SER A 674 -15.35 0.77 -9.37
C SER A 674 -13.82 0.85 -9.16
N ASP A 675 -13.36 1.64 -8.21
CA ASP A 675 -11.93 1.71 -7.87
C ASP A 675 -11.47 0.49 -7.03
N VAL A 676 -12.39 -0.25 -6.38
CA VAL A 676 -12.07 -1.51 -5.67
C VAL A 676 -11.58 -2.60 -6.64
N PRO A 677 -12.33 -2.99 -7.70
CA PRO A 677 -11.80 -3.92 -8.69
C PRO A 677 -10.55 -3.40 -9.40
N ALA A 678 -10.42 -2.08 -9.62
CA ALA A 678 -9.22 -1.48 -10.20
C ALA A 678 -7.99 -1.65 -9.29
N ALA A 679 -8.12 -1.47 -7.97
CA ALA A 679 -7.07 -1.72 -6.99
C ALA A 679 -6.61 -3.19 -6.99
N ILE A 680 -7.55 -4.12 -7.05
CA ILE A 680 -7.24 -5.56 -7.10
C ILE A 680 -6.55 -5.92 -8.42
N ARG A 681 -6.97 -5.36 -9.59
CA ARG A 681 -6.29 -5.56 -10.88
C ARG A 681 -4.86 -5.05 -10.84
N LEU A 682 -4.64 -3.86 -10.33
CA LEU A 682 -3.31 -3.25 -10.21
C LEU A 682 -2.40 -4.11 -9.34
N SER A 683 -2.89 -4.54 -8.19
CA SER A 683 -2.15 -5.43 -7.30
C SER A 683 -1.80 -6.76 -7.99
N ARG A 684 -2.78 -7.41 -8.66
CA ARG A 684 -2.55 -8.66 -9.42
C ARG A 684 -1.54 -8.48 -10.56
N ALA A 685 -1.58 -7.35 -11.26
CA ALA A 685 -0.62 -7.03 -12.32
C ALA A 685 0.78 -6.82 -11.75
N THR A 686 0.89 -6.11 -10.62
CA THR A 686 2.16 -5.89 -9.91
C THR A 686 2.75 -7.21 -9.40
N LEU A 687 1.94 -8.07 -8.78
CA LEU A 687 2.35 -9.40 -8.35
C LEU A 687 2.85 -10.27 -9.51
N ARG A 688 2.14 -10.29 -10.63
CA ARG A 688 2.57 -11.01 -11.83
C ARG A 688 3.93 -10.50 -12.31
N ASN A 689 4.10 -9.19 -12.37
CA ASN A 689 5.36 -8.56 -12.75
C ASN A 689 6.51 -8.93 -11.81
N ILE A 690 6.25 -8.96 -10.49
CA ILE A 690 7.23 -9.43 -9.50
C ILE A 690 7.62 -10.89 -9.74
N HIS A 691 6.65 -11.78 -9.99
CA HIS A 691 6.93 -13.18 -10.27
C HIS A 691 7.74 -13.37 -11.56
N GLU A 692 7.40 -12.63 -12.62
CA GLU A 692 8.16 -12.62 -13.87
C GLU A 692 9.60 -12.16 -13.64
N ASN A 693 9.78 -11.07 -12.88
CA ASN A 693 11.11 -10.55 -12.56
C ASN A 693 11.94 -11.54 -11.74
N LEU A 694 11.35 -12.17 -10.73
CA LEU A 694 12.01 -13.19 -9.91
C LEU A 694 12.35 -14.44 -10.72
N PHE A 695 11.43 -14.90 -11.57
CA PHE A 695 11.69 -16.03 -12.46
C PHE A 695 12.92 -15.78 -13.34
N TRP A 696 12.98 -14.64 -14.03
CA TRP A 696 14.11 -14.31 -14.88
C TRP A 696 15.40 -14.14 -14.08
N ALA A 697 15.35 -13.51 -12.91
CA ALA A 697 16.52 -13.33 -12.06
C ALA A 697 17.14 -14.67 -11.61
N PHE A 698 16.32 -15.71 -11.38
CA PHE A 698 16.82 -17.05 -11.05
C PHE A 698 17.21 -17.88 -12.28
N PHE A 699 16.45 -17.75 -13.36
CA PHE A 699 16.63 -18.54 -14.56
C PHE A 699 18.04 -18.36 -15.19
N TYR A 700 18.49 -17.11 -15.29
CA TYR A 700 19.85 -16.81 -15.80
C TYR A 700 20.93 -17.47 -14.95
N ASN A 701 20.82 -17.41 -13.64
CA ASN A 701 21.78 -18.00 -12.73
C ASN A 701 21.75 -19.53 -12.78
N THR A 702 20.57 -20.14 -12.84
CA THR A 702 20.41 -21.61 -12.88
C THR A 702 21.05 -22.22 -14.12
N ILE A 703 20.96 -21.55 -15.27
CA ILE A 703 21.62 -22.02 -16.51
C ILE A 703 23.06 -21.57 -16.56
N GLY A 704 23.38 -20.35 -16.14
CA GLY A 704 24.71 -19.77 -16.28
C GLY A 704 25.74 -20.40 -15.39
N ILE A 705 25.42 -20.79 -14.16
CA ILE A 705 26.38 -21.41 -13.22
C ILE A 705 26.98 -22.73 -13.75
N PRO A 706 26.18 -23.72 -14.21
CA PRO A 706 26.74 -24.94 -14.79
C PRO A 706 27.61 -24.71 -16.02
N ILE A 707 27.23 -23.78 -16.91
CA ILE A 707 28.01 -23.41 -18.08
C ILE A 707 29.33 -22.77 -17.65
N ALA A 708 29.29 -21.82 -16.70
CA ALA A 708 30.47 -21.15 -16.15
C ALA A 708 31.43 -22.14 -15.44
N ALA A 709 30.86 -23.07 -14.66
CA ALA A 709 31.60 -24.13 -14.00
C ALA A 709 32.29 -25.12 -15.00
N GLY A 710 31.88 -25.11 -16.27
CA GLY A 710 32.47 -25.93 -17.31
C GLY A 710 31.86 -27.33 -17.45
N VAL A 711 30.65 -27.57 -16.92
CA VAL A 711 29.95 -28.88 -17.05
C VAL A 711 29.74 -29.26 -18.51
N PHE A 712 29.56 -28.27 -19.39
CA PHE A 712 29.30 -28.48 -20.82
C PHE A 712 30.55 -28.30 -21.72
N VAL A 713 31.74 -28.23 -21.12
CA VAL A 713 33.04 -28.20 -21.89
C VAL A 713 33.16 -29.38 -22.85
N PRO A 714 32.76 -30.63 -22.51
CA PRO A 714 32.81 -31.74 -23.45
C PRO A 714 31.94 -31.53 -24.71
N LEU A 715 30.93 -30.67 -24.62
CA LEU A 715 30.04 -30.28 -25.75
C LEU A 715 30.53 -29.02 -26.48
N GLY A 716 31.72 -28.51 -26.17
CA GLY A 716 32.27 -27.28 -26.74
C GLY A 716 31.71 -25.97 -26.17
N LEU A 717 30.81 -26.03 -25.18
CA LEU A 717 30.20 -24.84 -24.58
C LEU A 717 31.07 -24.36 -23.40
N THR A 718 31.66 -23.19 -23.57
CA THR A 718 32.43 -22.51 -22.50
C THR A 718 31.94 -21.08 -22.32
N LEU A 719 31.88 -20.64 -21.05
CA LEU A 719 31.55 -19.26 -20.72
C LEU A 719 32.80 -18.50 -20.27
N ASN A 720 33.13 -17.43 -20.99
CA ASN A 720 34.17 -16.51 -20.56
C ASN A 720 33.58 -15.55 -19.47
N PRO A 721 34.35 -15.17 -18.43
CA PRO A 721 33.93 -14.22 -17.42
C PRO A 721 33.32 -12.90 -17.95
N MET A 722 33.80 -12.43 -19.09
CA MET A 722 33.33 -11.22 -19.77
C MET A 722 31.87 -11.34 -20.22
N PHE A 723 31.49 -12.45 -20.87
CA PHE A 723 30.11 -12.70 -21.27
C PHE A 723 29.21 -12.90 -20.07
N GLY A 724 29.72 -13.49 -18.98
CA GLY A 724 28.99 -13.57 -17.70
C GLY A 724 28.66 -12.19 -17.14
N ALA A 725 29.62 -11.27 -17.12
CA ALA A 725 29.41 -9.90 -16.65
C ALA A 725 28.41 -9.09 -17.53
N ALA A 726 28.49 -9.29 -18.85
CA ALA A 726 27.54 -8.65 -19.79
C ALA A 726 26.11 -9.17 -19.59
N ALA A 727 25.92 -10.48 -19.51
CA ALA A 727 24.59 -11.11 -19.27
C ALA A 727 23.97 -10.64 -17.96
N MET A 728 24.76 -10.53 -16.89
CA MET A 728 24.32 -10.04 -15.60
C MET A 728 23.86 -8.58 -15.66
N SER A 729 24.60 -7.70 -16.36
CA SER A 729 24.23 -6.30 -16.53
C SER A 729 22.91 -6.17 -17.30
N LEU A 730 22.71 -6.98 -18.35
CA LEU A 730 21.49 -7.04 -19.14
C LEU A 730 20.31 -7.55 -18.32
N SER A 731 20.51 -8.53 -17.44
CA SER A 731 19.46 -9.06 -16.55
C SER A 731 18.85 -7.97 -15.68
N SER A 732 19.65 -7.12 -15.04
CA SER A 732 19.14 -5.98 -14.24
C SER A 732 18.36 -5.00 -15.09
N PHE A 733 18.82 -4.70 -16.30
CA PHE A 733 18.09 -3.84 -17.24
C PHE A 733 16.73 -4.43 -17.63
N CYS A 734 16.66 -5.73 -17.92
CA CYS A 734 15.42 -6.42 -18.28
C CYS A 734 14.39 -6.36 -17.14
N VAL A 735 14.80 -6.59 -15.89
CA VAL A 735 13.91 -6.53 -14.71
C VAL A 735 13.31 -5.14 -14.55
N VAL A 736 14.10 -4.09 -14.65
CA VAL A 736 13.59 -2.72 -14.51
C VAL A 736 12.67 -2.34 -15.68
N THR A 737 13.05 -2.69 -16.91
CA THR A 737 12.22 -2.42 -18.08
C THR A 737 10.88 -3.16 -18.00
N ASN A 738 10.88 -4.41 -17.50
CA ASN A 738 9.64 -5.14 -17.26
C ASN A 738 8.78 -4.47 -16.20
N ALA A 739 9.36 -3.99 -15.10
CA ALA A 739 8.62 -3.24 -14.07
C ALA A 739 8.03 -1.94 -14.61
N LEU A 740 8.78 -1.18 -15.42
CA LEU A 740 8.28 0.04 -16.06
C LEU A 740 7.11 -0.20 -17.03
N ARG A 741 6.95 -1.44 -17.55
CA ARG A 741 5.81 -1.84 -18.37
C ARG A 741 4.47 -1.66 -17.64
N LEU A 742 4.47 -1.71 -16.29
CA LEU A 742 3.28 -1.42 -15.48
C LEU A 742 2.71 -0.02 -15.73
N ASN A 743 3.52 0.96 -16.10
CA ASN A 743 3.03 2.30 -16.47
C ASN A 743 2.09 2.32 -17.69
N LEU A 744 2.12 1.28 -18.50
CA LEU A 744 1.24 1.11 -19.67
C LEU A 744 -0.02 0.31 -19.32
N PHE A 745 -0.17 -0.15 -18.08
CA PHE A 745 -1.30 -0.96 -17.66
C PHE A 745 -2.56 -0.12 -17.48
N LYS A 746 -3.66 -0.58 -18.08
CA LYS A 746 -4.96 0.08 -18.01
C LYS A 746 -5.79 -0.54 -16.88
N LEU A 747 -5.93 0.20 -15.75
CA LEU A 747 -6.57 -0.29 -14.52
C LEU A 747 -8.06 -0.65 -14.71
N ARG A 748 -8.76 0.03 -15.62
CA ARG A 748 -10.20 -0.13 -15.84
C ARG A 748 -10.54 -1.02 -17.03
N ASP A 749 -9.52 -1.67 -17.64
CA ASP A 749 -9.74 -2.61 -18.75
C ASP A 749 -10.07 -4.01 -18.19
N THR A 750 -11.31 -4.45 -18.42
CA THR A 750 -11.85 -5.73 -17.93
C THR A 750 -11.51 -6.93 -18.81
N ARG A 751 -10.98 -6.71 -20.03
CA ARG A 751 -10.75 -7.76 -21.03
C ARG A 751 -9.77 -8.85 -20.58
N HIS A 752 -8.93 -8.53 -19.61
CA HIS A 752 -7.91 -9.44 -19.10
C HIS A 752 -8.26 -10.01 -17.70
N ASP A 753 -9.51 -9.81 -17.28
CA ASP A 753 -9.99 -10.39 -16.03
C ASP A 753 -10.17 -11.90 -16.20
N HIS A 754 -9.42 -12.67 -15.42
CA HIS A 754 -9.55 -14.12 -15.39
C HIS A 754 -10.18 -14.56 -14.08
N LYS A 755 -11.24 -15.36 -14.17
CA LYS A 755 -11.87 -16.00 -13.02
C LYS A 755 -10.85 -16.95 -12.39
N ARG A 756 -10.30 -16.58 -11.24
CA ARG A 756 -9.46 -17.48 -10.45
C ARG A 756 -10.34 -18.51 -9.76
N ALA A 757 -9.89 -19.77 -9.73
CA ALA A 757 -10.53 -20.78 -8.91
C ALA A 757 -10.48 -20.31 -7.44
N ASN A 758 -11.66 -20.05 -6.88
CA ASN A 758 -11.79 -19.56 -5.51
C ASN A 758 -12.09 -20.76 -4.61
N HIS A 759 -11.03 -21.34 -4.03
CA HIS A 759 -11.16 -22.43 -3.06
C HIS A 759 -11.43 -21.81 -1.69
N LEU A 760 -12.68 -21.42 -1.45
CA LEU A 760 -13.13 -21.03 -0.12
C LEU A 760 -13.20 -22.31 0.74
N LYS A 761 -12.66 -22.23 1.94
CA LYS A 761 -12.85 -23.28 2.94
C LYS A 761 -14.33 -23.29 3.35
N GLU A 762 -14.91 -24.45 3.56
CA GLU A 762 -16.19 -24.52 4.25
C GLU A 762 -16.03 -23.83 5.61
N ALA A 763 -17.01 -23.00 5.95
CA ALA A 763 -16.98 -22.36 7.26
C ALA A 763 -16.87 -23.46 8.30
N PRO A 764 -15.88 -23.43 9.21
CA PRO A 764 -15.98 -24.27 10.40
C PRO A 764 -17.34 -23.90 10.99
N GLU A 765 -18.16 -24.91 11.30
CA GLU A 765 -19.30 -24.69 12.18
C GLU A 765 -18.73 -24.07 13.45
N ILE A 766 -18.77 -22.75 13.51
CA ILE A 766 -18.64 -22.08 14.80
C ILE A 766 -19.91 -22.54 15.50
N LYS A 767 -19.79 -23.58 16.35
CA LYS A 767 -20.75 -23.76 17.40
C LYS A 767 -20.87 -22.37 18.00
N GLU A 768 -22.04 -21.75 17.80
CA GLU A 768 -22.40 -20.61 18.62
C GLU A 768 -22.04 -21.05 20.04
N GLU A 769 -21.06 -20.40 20.63
CA GLU A 769 -20.97 -20.38 22.07
C GLU A 769 -22.28 -19.73 22.48
N THR A 770 -23.27 -20.57 22.70
CA THR A 770 -24.51 -20.18 23.36
C THR A 770 -24.03 -19.77 24.74
N THR A 771 -23.67 -18.49 24.87
CA THR A 771 -23.43 -17.90 26.19
C THR A 771 -24.76 -18.00 26.94
N MET A 772 -24.95 -19.09 27.64
CA MET A 772 -26.10 -19.25 28.53
C MET A 772 -25.93 -18.28 29.66
N LYS A 773 -26.86 -17.35 29.81
CA LYS A 773 -26.89 -16.47 30.97
C LYS A 773 -27.89 -17.08 31.99
N LYS A 774 -27.44 -17.25 33.22
CA LYS A 774 -28.31 -17.59 34.34
C LYS A 774 -28.31 -16.46 35.37
N THR A 775 -29.46 -16.16 35.92
CA THR A 775 -29.61 -15.15 36.97
C THR A 775 -29.84 -15.89 38.31
N ILE A 776 -28.95 -15.64 39.25
CA ILE A 776 -28.99 -16.22 40.62
C ILE A 776 -29.51 -15.15 41.56
N SER A 777 -30.61 -15.39 42.26
CA SER A 777 -31.14 -14.53 43.32
C SER A 777 -30.48 -14.88 44.65
N ILE A 778 -29.87 -13.92 45.31
CA ILE A 778 -28.99 -14.10 46.47
C ILE A 778 -29.46 -13.20 47.62
N GLU A 779 -29.74 -13.79 48.80
CA GLU A 779 -29.99 -13.05 50.02
C GLU A 779 -28.75 -12.97 50.90
N GLY A 780 -28.61 -11.87 51.68
CA GLY A 780 -27.52 -11.67 52.61
C GLY A 780 -26.38 -10.79 52.14
N MET A 781 -26.38 -10.33 50.87
CA MET A 781 -25.38 -9.38 50.36
C MET A 781 -25.72 -7.94 50.81
N MET A 782 -24.88 -7.30 51.59
CA MET A 782 -25.10 -5.94 52.17
C MET A 782 -24.17 -4.84 51.61
N CYS A 783 -23.11 -5.19 50.88
CA CYS A 783 -22.13 -4.21 50.42
C CYS A 783 -21.31 -4.69 49.23
N THR A 784 -20.52 -3.80 48.62
CA THR A 784 -19.66 -4.09 47.48
C THR A 784 -18.58 -5.15 47.76
N HIS A 785 -18.19 -5.36 49.02
CA HIS A 785 -17.27 -6.43 49.39
C HIS A 785 -17.95 -7.83 49.29
N CYS A 786 -19.24 -7.91 49.59
CA CYS A 786 -20.05 -9.12 49.38
C CYS A 786 -20.17 -9.41 47.85
N GLU A 787 -20.37 -8.40 47.02
CA GLU A 787 -20.38 -8.59 45.57
C GLU A 787 -19.07 -9.18 45.04
N ALA A 788 -17.92 -8.64 45.49
CA ALA A 788 -16.62 -9.13 45.10
C ALA A 788 -16.34 -10.56 45.55
N ALA A 789 -16.84 -10.94 46.73
CA ALA A 789 -16.68 -12.30 47.24
C ALA A 789 -17.51 -13.31 46.45
N VAL A 790 -18.78 -13.01 46.15
CA VAL A 790 -19.65 -13.84 45.33
C VAL A 790 -19.16 -13.90 43.88
N LYS A 791 -18.76 -12.79 43.30
CA LYS A 791 -18.18 -12.70 41.97
C LYS A 791 -16.97 -13.63 41.83
N LYS A 792 -16.02 -13.55 42.77
CA LYS A 792 -14.82 -14.38 42.79
C LYS A 792 -15.14 -15.85 42.96
N ALA A 793 -16.18 -16.21 43.71
CA ALA A 793 -16.58 -17.58 43.91
C ALA A 793 -17.21 -18.19 42.64
N LEU A 794 -18.02 -17.42 41.93
CA LEU A 794 -18.64 -17.83 40.68
C LEU A 794 -17.64 -17.90 39.52
N GLU A 795 -16.73 -16.92 39.40
CA GLU A 795 -15.68 -16.91 38.38
C GLU A 795 -14.56 -17.92 38.63
N ALA A 796 -14.50 -18.54 39.78
CA ALA A 796 -13.60 -19.68 40.05
C ALA A 796 -14.07 -20.98 39.42
N LEU A 797 -15.32 -21.08 38.94
CA LEU A 797 -15.83 -22.23 38.22
C LEU A 797 -15.32 -22.15 36.74
N PRO A 798 -14.78 -23.28 36.20
CA PRO A 798 -14.15 -23.25 34.87
C PRO A 798 -15.13 -22.93 33.74
N GLU A 799 -16.43 -23.17 33.94
CA GLU A 799 -17.47 -22.92 32.94
C GLU A 799 -18.07 -21.49 33.02
N VAL A 800 -17.71 -20.69 34.03
CA VAL A 800 -18.17 -19.31 34.19
C VAL A 800 -17.18 -18.37 33.57
N THR A 801 -17.58 -17.68 32.52
CA THR A 801 -16.71 -16.69 31.82
C THR A 801 -16.77 -15.32 32.45
N GLU A 802 -17.93 -14.94 33.01
CA GLU A 802 -18.12 -13.63 33.66
C GLU A 802 -19.28 -13.72 34.65
N ALA A 803 -19.16 -13.05 35.82
CA ALA A 803 -20.23 -12.89 36.78
C ALA A 803 -20.46 -11.41 37.11
N ALA A 804 -21.63 -10.88 36.81
CA ALA A 804 -22.07 -9.54 37.20
C ALA A 804 -22.96 -9.63 38.46
N VAL A 805 -22.43 -9.23 39.62
CA VAL A 805 -23.10 -9.34 40.93
C VAL A 805 -23.53 -7.96 41.41
N SER A 806 -24.77 -7.84 41.92
CA SER A 806 -25.30 -6.61 42.48
C SER A 806 -25.93 -6.88 43.84
N HIS A 807 -25.38 -6.27 44.92
CA HIS A 807 -25.95 -6.34 46.25
C HIS A 807 -27.27 -5.53 46.38
N THR A 808 -27.41 -4.45 45.59
CA THR A 808 -28.60 -3.61 45.59
C THR A 808 -29.79 -4.30 44.93
N ALA A 809 -29.53 -5.14 43.90
CA ALA A 809 -30.56 -5.95 43.24
C ALA A 809 -30.72 -7.34 43.87
N GLY A 810 -29.81 -7.77 44.75
CA GLY A 810 -29.82 -9.11 45.31
C GLY A 810 -29.60 -10.23 44.28
N THR A 811 -28.88 -9.93 43.16
CA THR A 811 -28.75 -10.86 42.05
C THR A 811 -27.32 -10.98 41.55
N ALA A 812 -26.98 -12.18 41.00
CA ALA A 812 -25.78 -12.39 40.21
C ALA A 812 -26.17 -12.92 38.82
N VAL A 813 -25.76 -12.26 37.75
CA VAL A 813 -25.93 -12.73 36.37
C VAL A 813 -24.62 -13.39 35.95
N VAL A 814 -24.67 -14.70 35.70
CA VAL A 814 -23.49 -15.47 35.25
C VAL A 814 -23.61 -15.82 33.78
N THR A 815 -22.50 -15.58 33.06
CA THR A 815 -22.32 -15.96 31.67
C THR A 815 -21.52 -17.27 31.62
N LEU A 816 -22.11 -18.34 31.05
CA LEU A 816 -21.58 -19.71 31.05
C LEU A 816 -21.06 -20.08 29.65
N SER A 817 -19.87 -20.67 29.58
CA SER A 817 -19.30 -21.27 28.36
C SER A 817 -19.83 -22.70 28.07
N ALA A 818 -20.38 -23.37 29.09
CA ALA A 818 -20.99 -24.69 28.96
C ALA A 818 -22.14 -24.82 29.99
N PRO A 819 -23.12 -25.73 29.79
CA PRO A 819 -24.20 -25.97 30.74
C PRO A 819 -23.62 -26.38 32.11
N VAL A 820 -23.96 -25.63 33.15
CA VAL A 820 -23.62 -25.96 34.56
C VAL A 820 -24.89 -26.29 35.33
N ASP A 821 -24.81 -27.31 36.17
CA ASP A 821 -25.91 -27.68 37.06
C ASP A 821 -26.15 -26.53 38.08
N ASP A 822 -27.42 -26.18 38.29
CA ASP A 822 -27.83 -25.15 39.24
C ASP A 822 -27.32 -25.47 40.66
N ALA A 823 -27.18 -26.71 41.02
CA ALA A 823 -26.62 -27.14 42.28
C ALA A 823 -25.16 -26.71 42.49
N VAL A 824 -24.37 -26.68 41.41
CA VAL A 824 -22.94 -26.25 41.46
C VAL A 824 -22.83 -24.74 41.65
N LEU A 825 -23.66 -23.97 40.91
CA LEU A 825 -23.71 -22.51 41.05
C LEU A 825 -24.20 -22.11 42.45
N LYS A 826 -25.22 -22.81 42.97
CA LYS A 826 -25.73 -22.63 44.30
C LYS A 826 -24.69 -22.92 45.38
N ALA A 827 -24.00 -24.06 45.30
CA ALA A 827 -22.96 -24.43 46.23
C ALA A 827 -21.79 -23.42 46.27
N ALA A 828 -21.40 -22.86 45.12
CA ALA A 828 -20.34 -21.86 45.03
C ALA A 828 -20.67 -20.54 45.77
N VAL A 829 -21.95 -20.13 45.73
CA VAL A 829 -22.45 -18.95 46.46
C VAL A 829 -22.60 -19.24 47.96
N GLU A 830 -23.22 -20.37 48.31
CA GLU A 830 -23.46 -20.79 49.69
C GLU A 830 -22.18 -21.09 50.45
N ALA A 831 -21.09 -21.49 49.77
CA ALA A 831 -19.76 -21.60 50.35
C ALA A 831 -19.17 -20.27 50.85
N LYS A 832 -19.84 -19.15 50.62
CA LYS A 832 -19.47 -17.80 51.05
C LYS A 832 -20.46 -17.24 52.09
N ASP A 833 -21.26 -18.10 52.69
CA ASP A 833 -22.27 -17.77 53.73
C ASP A 833 -23.42 -16.88 53.22
N TYR A 834 -23.76 -16.96 51.92
CA TYR A 834 -24.94 -16.30 51.33
C TYR A 834 -26.00 -17.35 50.93
N THR A 835 -27.26 -16.95 50.97
CA THR A 835 -28.37 -17.84 50.63
C THR A 835 -28.87 -17.64 49.22
N VAL A 836 -28.91 -18.68 48.41
CA VAL A 836 -29.49 -18.67 47.06
C VAL A 836 -30.99 -18.97 47.13
N THR A 837 -31.84 -18.03 46.74
CA THR A 837 -33.32 -18.17 46.78
C THR A 837 -33.91 -18.62 45.46
N GLY A 838 -33.20 -18.49 44.34
CA GLY A 838 -33.64 -18.95 43.02
C GLY A 838 -32.56 -18.85 41.97
N ILE A 839 -32.61 -19.71 40.93
CA ILE A 839 -31.77 -19.66 39.74
C ILE A 839 -32.70 -19.73 38.53
N ALA A 840 -32.60 -18.71 37.62
CA ALA A 840 -33.47 -18.62 36.44
C ALA A 840 -32.62 -18.50 35.15
#